data_9f2e6ce0246ed7b69b7fa48a63934395
#
_entry.id   9f2e6ce0246ed7b69b7fa48a63934395
#
_cell.length_a   1.000
_cell.length_b   1.000
_cell.length_c   1.000
_cell.angle_alpha   90.00
_cell.angle_beta   90.00
_cell.angle_gamma   90.00
#
_symmetry.space_group_name_H-M   'P 1'
#
loop_
_entity.id
_entity.type
_entity.pdbx_description
1 polymer ?
#
loop_
_entity_poly.entity_id
_entity_poly.type
_entity_poly.pdbx_seq_one_letter_code
_entity_poly.pdbx_strand_id
1 'polypeptide(L)'
;MKRREFVKTMSVAGAALLLQGRSPFVLRAVETKPDAEVKRVLVMFKCHFDAGFIDTQYNVVHKYFNQYFPHAIEIARAANAGGKRRYVWTTGSWLLFEYLEQASTADRKTMEEAIARGDIAWHALPFTWQTEMMDQSMIEGGLALSKSLDKRFGKVTTGAKMTDVPGHTRGIIPPLTKHGVTFLEIGVNGGSTVAQLPPIFLWKDPSGASLPMMYHWDYSGVVRVPGSDLAVVTRVRDDNSGPHTADEIAKIHAELATQFPNAEITACNLSDMANAIAPYCDKLPVVTQEIGDTWIHGCASDPLKVARYREVARLREAWIAKGAFEVGDATDLQLLRHLLLETEHTWGTDTKTWLDFDNYEPADLGPMLDTKKYKVVEFSWIEKRQDLLDGVATLPEALREEAQLAIQGLNPGWPIVSPKAVAGAAGKPIETAHFIVGIDAKSGAITRLRNKTTGREWASAKNPVALFTYQTLSQEDFQRFMGSYLTTKEDWAQKDFGKPNIERFGATNQNWQPESAEVSVEETAEAHRIVARLEFKDDTAFASGRAAFPRKVFVELVLPKAEPVIHLNLSWFGKPATRMPEALWLTFNPIVEDEKGWTLEKSGEAISPFDVVASGNRQMHCLQKGFAYKQGGDEFAVETLDAPVVALGDKTPLGFTRSQPDLSKGIHSCLYNNAWGTNYIMWYGEDLRARYVLRA
;
A
#
# COMPACT_ATOMS: atom_id res chain seq x y z
N MET A 1 -21.48 17.38 8.85
CA MET A 1 -22.56 16.49 9.36
C MET A 1 -21.92 15.46 10.26
N LYS A 2 -22.39 15.21 11.47
CA LYS A 2 -21.72 14.29 12.39
C LYS A 2 -21.85 12.84 11.89
N ARG A 3 -20.78 12.05 11.91
CA ARG A 3 -20.68 10.63 11.46
C ARG A 3 -21.91 9.78 11.88
N ARG A 4 -22.41 9.96 13.09
CA ARG A 4 -23.58 9.23 13.63
C ARG A 4 -24.91 9.52 12.90
N GLU A 5 -25.09 10.69 12.34
CA GLU A 5 -26.36 11.05 11.66
C GLU A 5 -26.36 10.59 10.20
N PHE A 6 -25.22 10.65 9.53
CA PHE A 6 -25.08 10.16 8.15
C PHE A 6 -25.24 8.63 8.07
N VAL A 7 -24.59 7.89 8.98
CA VAL A 7 -24.69 6.43 9.07
C VAL A 7 -26.13 5.96 9.35
N LYS A 8 -26.89 6.65 10.20
CA LYS A 8 -28.29 6.30 10.48
C LYS A 8 -29.21 6.46 9.28
N THR A 9 -28.91 7.39 8.40
CA THR A 9 -29.72 7.64 7.19
C THR A 9 -29.42 6.65 6.07
N MET A 10 -28.22 6.05 6.06
CA MET A 10 -27.79 5.08 5.03
C MET A 10 -28.12 3.63 5.36
N SER A 11 -28.17 3.25 6.65
CA SER A 11 -28.36 1.87 7.10
C SER A 11 -29.73 1.25 6.77
N VAL A 12 -30.74 2.04 6.40
CA VAL A 12 -32.10 1.55 6.08
C VAL A 12 -32.26 1.15 4.59
N ALA A 13 -31.35 1.54 3.71
CA ALA A 13 -31.50 1.32 2.25
C ALA A 13 -30.56 0.25 1.67
N GLY A 14 -29.58 -0.24 2.40
CA GLY A 14 -28.60 -1.23 1.93
C GLY A 14 -29.08 -2.68 1.97
N ALA A 15 -30.11 -2.99 2.73
CA ALA A 15 -30.56 -4.38 2.95
C ALA A 15 -31.31 -5.02 1.77
N ALA A 16 -31.72 -4.27 0.74
CA ALA A 16 -32.58 -4.78 -0.34
C ALA A 16 -31.86 -5.14 -1.64
N LEU A 17 -30.56 -4.88 -1.80
CA LEU A 17 -29.82 -5.10 -3.05
C LEU A 17 -28.79 -6.26 -3.00
N LEU A 18 -28.64 -6.94 -1.87
CA LEU A 18 -27.60 -7.96 -1.65
C LEU A 18 -27.98 -9.39 -2.09
N LEU A 19 -29.00 -9.58 -2.92
CA LEU A 19 -29.46 -10.92 -3.34
C LEU A 19 -29.17 -11.31 -4.80
N GLN A 20 -28.39 -10.56 -5.55
CA GLN A 20 -28.01 -10.94 -6.92
C GLN A 20 -26.52 -10.77 -7.17
N GLY A 21 -25.74 -11.72 -6.74
CA GLY A 21 -24.30 -11.77 -6.98
C GLY A 21 -23.67 -13.04 -6.41
N ARG A 22 -24.32 -14.19 -6.61
CA ARG A 22 -23.65 -15.48 -6.35
C ARG A 22 -22.77 -15.80 -7.55
N SER A 23 -21.50 -15.45 -7.52
CA SER A 23 -20.50 -16.19 -8.29
C SER A 23 -20.49 -17.63 -7.77
N PRO A 24 -20.72 -18.64 -8.60
CA PRO A 24 -20.51 -20.01 -8.16
C PRO A 24 -19.02 -20.19 -7.89
N PHE A 25 -18.67 -20.56 -6.69
CA PHE A 25 -17.36 -21.08 -6.31
C PHE A 25 -16.99 -22.23 -7.26
N VAL A 26 -16.28 -21.97 -8.31
CA VAL A 26 -15.59 -23.00 -9.06
C VAL A 26 -14.22 -23.18 -8.39
N LEU A 27 -14.21 -23.99 -7.32
CA LEU A 27 -12.99 -24.68 -6.95
C LEU A 27 -12.49 -25.38 -8.21
N ARG A 28 -11.52 -24.81 -8.90
CA ARG A 28 -10.70 -25.56 -9.84
C ARG A 28 -9.95 -26.59 -9.00
N ALA A 29 -10.61 -27.73 -8.82
CA ALA A 29 -9.95 -28.92 -8.32
C ALA A 29 -8.83 -29.22 -9.32
N VAL A 30 -7.61 -28.83 -8.97
CA VAL A 30 -6.45 -29.53 -9.52
C VAL A 30 -6.64 -30.97 -9.06
N GLU A 31 -6.92 -31.89 -9.95
CA GLU A 31 -6.91 -33.32 -9.67
C GLU A 31 -5.48 -33.70 -9.26
N THR A 32 -5.17 -33.45 -8.02
CA THR A 32 -3.93 -33.94 -7.41
C THR A 32 -4.14 -35.40 -7.08
N LYS A 33 -3.29 -36.30 -7.63
CA LYS A 33 -3.26 -37.69 -7.24
C LYS A 33 -3.17 -37.77 -5.70
N PRO A 34 -3.91 -38.72 -5.06
CA PRO A 34 -3.83 -38.88 -3.62
C PRO A 34 -2.38 -39.08 -3.16
N ASP A 35 -1.96 -38.33 -2.14
CA ASP A 35 -0.63 -38.45 -1.54
C ASP A 35 -0.73 -39.29 -0.24
N ALA A 36 -0.46 -40.59 -0.36
CA ALA A 36 -0.51 -41.54 0.73
C ALA A 36 0.72 -41.48 1.67
N GLU A 37 1.76 -40.70 1.31
CA GLU A 37 2.96 -40.52 2.13
C GLU A 37 2.76 -39.50 3.23
N VAL A 38 1.85 -38.53 3.04
CA VAL A 38 1.46 -37.58 4.06
C VAL A 38 0.72 -38.31 5.19
N LYS A 39 1.18 -38.10 6.43
CA LYS A 39 0.60 -38.69 7.64
C LYS A 39 -0.08 -37.67 8.55
N ARG A 40 0.25 -36.38 8.36
CA ARG A 40 -0.31 -35.28 9.15
C ARG A 40 -0.74 -34.15 8.22
N VAL A 41 -1.97 -33.66 8.41
CA VAL A 41 -2.49 -32.48 7.73
C VAL A 41 -2.92 -31.46 8.78
N LEU A 42 -2.33 -30.29 8.74
CA LEU A 42 -2.76 -29.14 9.54
C LEU A 42 -3.57 -28.19 8.65
N VAL A 43 -4.82 -27.93 9.02
CA VAL A 43 -5.72 -27.06 8.25
C VAL A 43 -6.14 -25.83 9.06
N MET A 44 -5.86 -24.64 8.55
CA MET A 44 -6.24 -23.36 9.14
C MET A 44 -7.44 -22.78 8.38
N PHE A 45 -8.41 -22.26 9.12
CA PHE A 45 -9.62 -21.63 8.60
C PHE A 45 -9.63 -20.11 8.90
N LYS A 46 -9.90 -19.32 7.87
CA LYS A 46 -9.95 -17.85 7.95
C LYS A 46 -10.99 -17.32 6.95
N CYS A 47 -11.43 -16.10 7.13
CA CYS A 47 -12.04 -15.25 6.10
C CYS A 47 -11.05 -14.14 5.74
N HIS A 48 -10.95 -13.78 4.46
CA HIS A 48 -10.25 -12.57 4.07
C HIS A 48 -10.97 -11.37 4.68
N PHE A 49 -10.20 -10.48 5.30
CA PHE A 49 -10.70 -9.26 5.91
C PHE A 49 -10.19 -8.05 5.18
N ASP A 50 -11.13 -7.26 4.68
CA ASP A 50 -10.95 -5.92 4.19
C ASP A 50 -11.55 -4.95 5.20
N ALA A 51 -10.84 -3.90 5.56
CA ALA A 51 -11.41 -2.83 6.35
C ALA A 51 -12.32 -1.95 5.46
N GLY A 52 -13.37 -2.53 4.89
CA GLY A 52 -14.27 -1.94 3.91
C GLY A 52 -14.62 -2.89 2.78
N PHE A 53 -14.41 -2.50 1.52
CA PHE A 53 -14.64 -3.18 0.25
C PHE A 53 -16.11 -3.48 -0.04
N ILE A 54 -16.70 -4.53 0.57
CA ILE A 54 -18.12 -4.89 0.32
C ILE A 54 -19.12 -3.85 0.83
N ASP A 55 -18.70 -2.99 1.75
CA ASP A 55 -19.47 -1.89 2.33
C ASP A 55 -18.48 -0.86 2.91
N THR A 56 -18.95 0.18 3.60
CA THR A 56 -18.08 1.08 4.37
C THR A 56 -17.35 0.32 5.47
N GLN A 57 -16.20 0.81 5.88
CA GLN A 57 -15.39 0.20 6.96
C GLN A 57 -16.22 0.01 8.24
N TYR A 58 -16.98 1.03 8.63
CA TYR A 58 -17.84 0.96 9.80
C TYR A 58 -18.83 -0.22 9.74
N ASN A 59 -19.52 -0.39 8.60
CA ASN A 59 -20.51 -1.44 8.44
C ASN A 59 -19.87 -2.84 8.43
N VAL A 60 -18.73 -2.98 7.77
CA VAL A 60 -17.96 -4.23 7.73
C VAL A 60 -17.52 -4.66 9.13
N VAL A 61 -16.87 -3.77 9.88
CA VAL A 61 -16.41 -4.07 11.26
C VAL A 61 -17.59 -4.43 12.17
N HIS A 62 -18.71 -3.71 12.09
CA HIS A 62 -19.91 -4.04 12.85
C HIS A 62 -20.52 -5.38 12.49
N LYS A 63 -20.44 -5.79 11.20
CA LYS A 63 -20.89 -7.11 10.75
C LYS A 63 -20.02 -8.22 11.36
N TYR A 64 -18.70 -8.02 11.44
CA TYR A 64 -17.83 -8.94 12.16
C TYR A 64 -18.21 -9.06 13.64
N PHE A 65 -18.46 -7.94 14.30
CA PHE A 65 -18.73 -7.92 15.73
C PHE A 65 -20.10 -8.54 16.08
N ASN A 66 -21.12 -8.19 15.33
CA ASN A 66 -22.51 -8.53 15.69
C ASN A 66 -23.01 -9.85 15.04
N GLN A 67 -22.32 -10.33 14.00
CA GLN A 67 -22.77 -11.52 13.27
C GLN A 67 -21.67 -12.58 13.17
N TYR A 68 -20.49 -12.24 12.66
CA TYR A 68 -19.51 -13.24 12.32
C TYR A 68 -18.80 -13.85 13.52
N PHE A 69 -18.41 -13.07 14.53
CA PHE A 69 -17.81 -13.62 15.75
C PHE A 69 -18.77 -14.52 16.51
N PRO A 70 -20.03 -14.11 16.82
CA PRO A 70 -21.00 -15.00 17.46
C PRO A 70 -21.18 -16.31 16.69
N HIS A 71 -21.37 -16.23 15.36
CA HIS A 71 -21.59 -17.39 14.52
C HIS A 71 -20.36 -18.32 14.44
N ALA A 72 -19.16 -17.76 14.35
CA ALA A 72 -17.92 -18.54 14.36
C ALA A 72 -17.73 -19.32 15.66
N ILE A 73 -18.08 -18.71 16.82
CA ILE A 73 -18.03 -19.37 18.13
C ILE A 73 -19.00 -20.55 18.21
N GLU A 74 -20.23 -20.38 17.69
CA GLU A 74 -21.23 -21.44 17.66
C GLU A 74 -20.78 -22.63 16.80
N ILE A 75 -20.31 -22.32 15.58
CA ILE A 75 -19.80 -23.33 14.64
C ILE A 75 -18.62 -24.10 15.23
N ALA A 76 -17.64 -23.38 15.78
CA ALA A 76 -16.44 -24.00 16.36
C ALA A 76 -16.80 -24.92 17.53
N ARG A 77 -17.69 -24.47 18.43
CA ARG A 77 -18.19 -25.29 19.54
C ARG A 77 -18.85 -26.57 19.04
N ALA A 78 -19.71 -26.48 18.02
CA ALA A 78 -20.41 -27.63 17.44
C ALA A 78 -19.45 -28.60 16.74
N ALA A 79 -18.56 -28.07 15.91
CA ALA A 79 -17.59 -28.85 15.13
C ALA A 79 -16.60 -29.63 16.03
N ASN A 80 -16.23 -29.05 17.18
CA ASN A 80 -15.23 -29.58 18.11
C ASN A 80 -15.86 -30.44 19.26
N ALA A 81 -17.18 -30.56 19.35
CA ALA A 81 -17.89 -31.24 20.45
C ALA A 81 -17.48 -32.72 20.65
N GLY A 82 -16.99 -33.38 19.59
CA GLY A 82 -16.51 -34.74 19.63
C GLY A 82 -15.08 -34.94 20.13
N GLY A 83 -14.45 -33.92 20.68
CA GLY A 83 -13.05 -33.93 21.18
C GLY A 83 -11.98 -33.87 20.10
N LYS A 84 -12.33 -33.95 18.81
CA LYS A 84 -11.43 -33.73 17.70
C LYS A 84 -11.49 -32.26 17.28
N ARG A 85 -10.34 -31.65 17.13
CA ARG A 85 -10.22 -30.24 16.67
C ARG A 85 -10.47 -30.18 15.16
N ARG A 86 -11.69 -29.84 14.77
CA ARG A 86 -12.14 -29.77 13.37
C ARG A 86 -12.25 -28.37 12.80
N TYR A 87 -12.37 -27.37 13.67
CA TYR A 87 -12.49 -26.00 13.25
C TYR A 87 -11.88 -25.04 14.27
N VAL A 88 -11.05 -24.14 13.82
CA VAL A 88 -10.52 -22.99 14.56
C VAL A 88 -10.62 -21.79 13.63
N TRP A 89 -11.40 -20.77 14.01
CA TRP A 89 -11.46 -19.57 13.19
C TRP A 89 -10.36 -18.61 13.58
N THR A 90 -9.47 -18.34 12.62
CA THR A 90 -8.32 -17.47 12.81
C THR A 90 -8.59 -16.11 12.19
N THR A 91 -8.30 -15.03 12.91
CA THR A 91 -8.41 -13.64 12.40
C THR A 91 -7.08 -12.90 12.49
N GLY A 92 -6.98 -11.72 11.89
CA GLY A 92 -5.93 -10.77 12.19
C GLY A 92 -6.05 -10.24 13.63
N SER A 93 -4.93 -9.85 14.21
CA SER A 93 -4.90 -9.40 15.60
C SER A 93 -5.71 -8.12 15.84
N TRP A 94 -5.75 -7.19 14.86
CA TRP A 94 -6.48 -5.93 15.00
C TRP A 94 -7.98 -6.14 15.19
N LEU A 95 -8.60 -6.99 14.39
CA LEU A 95 -10.05 -7.21 14.44
C LEU A 95 -10.49 -7.77 15.79
N LEU A 96 -9.72 -8.69 16.35
CA LEU A 96 -9.99 -9.26 17.68
C LEU A 96 -9.70 -8.24 18.79
N PHE A 97 -8.62 -7.45 18.66
CA PHE A 97 -8.30 -6.37 19.60
C PHE A 97 -9.45 -5.37 19.66
N GLU A 98 -9.92 -4.85 18.52
CA GLU A 98 -11.03 -3.92 18.43
C GLU A 98 -12.34 -4.47 19.00
N TYR A 99 -12.63 -5.75 18.72
CA TYR A 99 -13.80 -6.40 19.32
C TYR A 99 -13.74 -6.39 20.85
N LEU A 100 -12.61 -6.79 21.41
CA LEU A 100 -12.44 -6.86 22.88
C LEU A 100 -12.47 -5.49 23.56
N GLU A 101 -12.06 -4.43 22.86
CA GLU A 101 -12.16 -3.05 23.36
C GLU A 101 -13.60 -2.50 23.34
N GLN A 102 -14.43 -2.92 22.36
CA GLN A 102 -15.74 -2.36 22.12
C GLN A 102 -16.90 -3.25 22.60
N ALA A 103 -16.66 -4.55 22.80
CA ALA A 103 -17.70 -5.52 23.18
C ALA A 103 -18.29 -5.24 24.56
N SER A 104 -19.57 -5.57 24.73
CA SER A 104 -20.21 -5.60 26.05
C SER A 104 -19.49 -6.58 26.99
N THR A 105 -19.68 -6.42 28.31
CA THR A 105 -19.07 -7.35 29.29
C THR A 105 -19.48 -8.81 29.03
N ALA A 106 -20.72 -9.07 28.61
CA ALA A 106 -21.21 -10.42 28.32
C ALA A 106 -20.58 -10.99 27.05
N ASP A 107 -20.51 -10.20 25.97
CA ASP A 107 -19.93 -10.62 24.70
C ASP A 107 -18.41 -10.82 24.82
N ARG A 108 -17.74 -9.93 25.56
CA ARG A 108 -16.32 -10.06 25.89
C ARG A 108 -16.03 -11.38 26.61
N LYS A 109 -16.83 -11.73 27.64
CA LYS A 109 -16.69 -12.99 28.35
C LYS A 109 -16.90 -14.19 27.43
N THR A 110 -17.89 -14.16 26.54
CA THR A 110 -18.14 -15.21 25.55
C THR A 110 -16.93 -15.42 24.63
N MET A 111 -16.33 -14.32 24.17
CA MET A 111 -15.11 -14.37 23.35
C MET A 111 -13.92 -14.91 24.14
N GLU A 112 -13.71 -14.48 25.37
CA GLU A 112 -12.62 -14.95 26.25
C GLU A 112 -12.71 -16.47 26.47
N GLU A 113 -13.93 -16.97 26.72
CA GLU A 113 -14.18 -18.40 26.83
C GLU A 113 -13.90 -19.16 25.52
N ALA A 114 -14.26 -18.60 24.36
CA ALA A 114 -13.99 -19.19 23.06
C ALA A 114 -12.48 -19.25 22.75
N ILE A 115 -11.74 -18.19 23.09
CA ILE A 115 -10.27 -18.14 22.99
C ILE A 115 -9.63 -19.19 23.92
N ALA A 116 -10.12 -19.33 25.15
CA ALA A 116 -9.61 -20.30 26.11
C ALA A 116 -9.80 -21.74 25.62
N ARG A 117 -10.93 -22.06 24.99
CA ARG A 117 -11.18 -23.37 24.35
C ARG A 117 -10.36 -23.59 23.07
N GLY A 118 -9.83 -22.54 22.44
CA GLY A 118 -9.15 -22.60 21.16
C GLY A 118 -10.08 -22.63 19.95
N ASP A 119 -11.31 -22.16 20.09
CA ASP A 119 -12.30 -22.04 19.02
C ASP A 119 -11.97 -20.83 18.12
N ILE A 120 -11.48 -19.76 18.72
CA ILE A 120 -11.04 -18.51 18.07
C ILE A 120 -9.56 -18.31 18.33
N ALA A 121 -8.83 -17.92 17.28
CA ALA A 121 -7.40 -17.61 17.32
C ALA A 121 -7.09 -16.35 16.52
N TRP A 122 -5.89 -15.80 16.70
CA TRP A 122 -5.35 -14.74 15.90
C TRP A 122 -3.97 -15.10 15.36
N HIS A 123 -3.54 -14.39 14.31
CA HIS A 123 -2.17 -14.41 13.81
C HIS A 123 -1.44 -13.10 14.17
N ALA A 124 -0.12 -13.09 14.02
CA ALA A 124 0.74 -12.01 14.50
C ALA A 124 0.45 -10.64 13.84
N LEU A 125 -0.03 -10.63 12.60
CA LEU A 125 -0.30 -9.40 11.89
C LEU A 125 -1.73 -8.90 12.16
N PRO A 126 -1.95 -7.57 12.17
CA PRO A 126 -3.28 -6.97 12.32
C PRO A 126 -4.26 -7.40 11.21
N PHE A 127 -3.82 -7.29 9.97
CA PHE A 127 -4.54 -7.56 8.72
C PHE A 127 -3.53 -7.63 7.55
N THR A 128 -3.99 -7.62 6.30
CA THR A 128 -3.13 -7.47 5.14
C THR A 128 -2.62 -6.04 5.02
N TRP A 129 -1.31 -5.88 4.90
CA TRP A 129 -0.61 -4.60 4.77
C TRP A 129 -0.07 -4.38 3.37
N GLN A 130 0.02 -3.14 2.97
CA GLN A 130 0.95 -2.68 1.95
C GLN A 130 2.29 -2.34 2.62
N THR A 131 3.11 -3.35 2.79
CA THR A 131 4.31 -3.31 3.62
C THR A 131 5.36 -2.29 3.16
N GLU A 132 5.40 -1.95 1.87
CA GLU A 132 6.31 -0.94 1.34
C GLU A 132 5.98 0.49 1.80
N MET A 133 4.77 0.73 2.31
CA MET A 133 4.40 2.03 2.91
C MET A 133 4.94 2.21 4.34
N MET A 134 5.39 1.12 4.98
CA MET A 134 5.66 1.08 6.42
C MET A 134 7.14 1.25 6.73
N ASP A 135 7.45 1.97 7.79
CA ASP A 135 8.73 1.90 8.46
C ASP A 135 8.78 0.73 9.47
N GLN A 136 9.98 0.44 9.98
CA GLN A 136 10.14 -0.66 10.92
C GLN A 136 9.35 -0.44 12.22
N SER A 137 9.27 0.80 12.71
CA SER A 137 8.55 1.10 13.95
C SER A 137 7.04 0.87 13.82
N MET A 138 6.47 1.12 12.62
CA MET A 138 5.07 0.80 12.31
C MET A 138 4.81 -0.69 12.23
N ILE A 139 5.73 -1.48 11.65
CA ILE A 139 5.63 -2.95 11.62
C ILE A 139 5.69 -3.49 13.05
N GLU A 140 6.65 -3.04 13.86
CA GLU A 140 6.78 -3.41 15.28
C GLU A 140 5.52 -3.03 16.07
N GLY A 141 4.96 -1.84 15.81
CA GLY A 141 3.70 -1.37 16.39
C GLY A 141 2.51 -2.28 16.07
N GLY A 142 2.39 -2.71 14.82
CA GLY A 142 1.34 -3.66 14.44
C GLY A 142 1.49 -5.02 15.13
N LEU A 143 2.72 -5.50 15.31
CA LEU A 143 3.00 -6.72 16.08
C LEU A 143 2.69 -6.54 17.57
N ALA A 144 2.81 -5.33 18.12
CA ALA A 144 2.48 -5.04 19.51
C ALA A 144 1.00 -5.29 19.84
N LEU A 145 0.08 -5.12 18.87
CA LEU A 145 -1.35 -5.51 19.05
C LEU A 145 -1.47 -7.00 19.35
N SER A 146 -0.81 -7.86 18.55
CA SER A 146 -0.81 -9.31 18.79
C SER A 146 -0.15 -9.65 20.14
N LYS A 147 0.95 -9.00 20.48
CA LYS A 147 1.62 -9.22 21.77
C LYS A 147 0.78 -8.78 22.98
N SER A 148 -0.03 -7.74 22.83
CA SER A 148 -0.99 -7.31 23.84
C SER A 148 -2.07 -8.39 24.07
N LEU A 149 -2.59 -9.01 23.01
CA LEU A 149 -3.49 -10.16 23.09
C LEU A 149 -2.80 -11.39 23.71
N ASP A 150 -1.57 -11.70 23.29
CA ASP A 150 -0.77 -12.78 23.85
C ASP A 150 -0.62 -12.64 25.36
N LYS A 151 -0.26 -11.43 25.84
CA LYS A 151 -0.14 -11.12 27.26
C LYS A 151 -1.47 -11.30 28.01
N ARG A 152 -2.57 -10.82 27.43
CA ARG A 152 -3.91 -10.91 28.02
C ARG A 152 -4.37 -12.36 28.20
N PHE A 153 -4.07 -13.23 27.22
CA PHE A 153 -4.60 -14.60 27.19
C PHE A 153 -3.56 -15.68 27.51
N GLY A 154 -2.32 -15.30 27.87
CA GLY A 154 -1.25 -16.25 28.14
C GLY A 154 -0.91 -17.11 26.93
N LYS A 155 -0.94 -16.55 25.73
CA LYS A 155 -0.62 -17.23 24.45
C LYS A 155 0.73 -16.76 23.91
N VAL A 156 1.23 -17.46 22.90
CA VAL A 156 2.42 -17.08 22.14
C VAL A 156 2.08 -17.22 20.65
N THR A 157 1.96 -16.11 19.97
CA THR A 157 1.63 -16.08 18.55
C THR A 157 2.90 -15.93 17.70
N THR A 158 3.19 -16.95 16.88
CA THR A 158 4.40 -17.04 16.06
C THR A 158 4.13 -17.15 14.56
N GLY A 159 2.89 -17.41 14.16
CA GLY A 159 2.48 -17.48 12.77
C GLY A 159 1.82 -16.20 12.29
N ALA A 160 2.09 -15.81 11.06
CA ALA A 160 1.58 -14.61 10.41
C ALA A 160 0.95 -14.93 9.05
N LYS A 161 -0.04 -14.14 8.64
CA LYS A 161 -0.68 -14.28 7.33
C LYS A 161 -1.04 -12.94 6.72
N MET A 162 -0.87 -12.86 5.41
CA MET A 162 -1.47 -11.84 4.55
C MET A 162 -2.22 -12.51 3.39
N THR A 163 -3.22 -11.84 2.87
CA THR A 163 -4.04 -12.35 1.76
C THR A 163 -4.23 -11.20 0.77
N ASP A 164 -4.41 -11.48 -0.49
CA ASP A 164 -4.74 -10.53 -1.56
C ASP A 164 -3.50 -9.87 -2.19
N VAL A 165 -2.80 -9.02 -1.49
CA VAL A 165 -1.61 -8.31 -1.98
C VAL A 165 -0.53 -9.27 -2.49
N PRO A 166 -0.06 -9.11 -3.75
CA PRO A 166 0.78 -10.10 -4.42
C PRO A 166 2.23 -10.17 -3.94
N GLY A 167 2.70 -9.18 -3.21
CA GLY A 167 4.08 -9.17 -2.75
C GLY A 167 4.33 -8.18 -1.62
N HIS A 168 5.49 -8.34 -1.00
CA HIS A 168 5.89 -7.57 0.16
C HIS A 168 7.38 -7.28 0.10
N THR A 169 7.83 -6.22 0.76
CA THR A 169 9.26 -5.91 0.85
C THR A 169 9.99 -6.87 1.80
N ARG A 170 11.20 -7.26 1.42
CA ARG A 170 12.12 -8.05 2.25
C ARG A 170 12.45 -7.37 3.58
N GLY A 171 12.38 -6.04 3.64
CA GLY A 171 12.59 -5.26 4.86
C GLY A 171 11.65 -5.60 6.04
N ILE A 172 10.58 -6.40 5.82
CA ILE A 172 9.72 -6.88 6.92
C ILE A 172 10.34 -8.03 7.73
N ILE A 173 11.33 -8.77 7.18
CA ILE A 173 11.87 -9.97 7.82
C ILE A 173 12.50 -9.66 9.18
N PRO A 174 13.40 -8.66 9.32
CA PRO A 174 14.03 -8.37 10.60
C PRO A 174 13.02 -8.02 11.72
N PRO A 175 12.06 -7.10 11.54
CA PRO A 175 11.10 -6.79 12.60
C PRO A 175 10.17 -7.97 12.93
N LEU A 176 9.75 -8.77 11.93
CA LEU A 176 8.93 -9.97 12.18
C LEU A 176 9.69 -10.99 13.05
N THR A 177 10.93 -11.32 12.67
CA THR A 177 11.74 -12.31 13.41
C THR A 177 12.15 -11.80 14.80
N LYS A 178 12.50 -10.52 14.94
CA LYS A 178 12.79 -9.86 16.23
C LYS A 178 11.62 -10.02 17.21
N HIS A 179 10.39 -9.95 16.72
CA HIS A 179 9.17 -10.10 17.51
C HIS A 179 8.64 -11.53 17.60
N GLY A 180 9.47 -12.54 17.20
CA GLY A 180 9.19 -13.95 17.39
C GLY A 180 8.20 -14.55 16.38
N VAL A 181 7.99 -13.91 15.23
CA VAL A 181 7.31 -14.54 14.10
C VAL A 181 8.26 -15.53 13.45
N THR A 182 7.82 -16.77 13.29
CA THR A 182 8.61 -17.89 12.75
C THR A 182 7.99 -18.53 11.52
N PHE A 183 6.87 -18.02 11.04
CA PHE A 183 6.21 -18.46 9.80
C PHE A 183 5.32 -17.36 9.25
N LEU A 184 5.40 -17.14 7.94
CA LEU A 184 4.53 -16.23 7.20
C LEU A 184 3.83 -16.99 6.06
N GLU A 185 2.54 -16.81 5.92
CA GLU A 185 1.78 -17.36 4.80
C GLU A 185 1.13 -16.22 4.01
N ILE A 186 1.26 -16.27 2.67
CA ILE A 186 0.70 -15.30 1.73
C ILE A 186 -0.09 -16.04 0.66
N GLY A 187 -1.38 -15.72 0.57
CA GLY A 187 -2.29 -16.17 -0.48
C GLY A 187 -2.66 -14.99 -1.38
N VAL A 188 -2.20 -15.01 -2.62
CA VAL A 188 -2.30 -13.90 -3.57
C VAL A 188 -3.69 -13.86 -4.21
N ASN A 189 -4.19 -12.68 -4.54
CA ASN A 189 -5.42 -12.45 -5.30
C ASN A 189 -5.47 -13.30 -6.58
N GLY A 190 -6.61 -13.96 -6.81
CA GLY A 190 -6.78 -14.89 -7.93
C GLY A 190 -6.69 -14.28 -9.33
N GLY A 191 -6.84 -12.96 -9.47
CA GLY A 191 -6.66 -12.23 -10.74
C GLY A 191 -5.23 -11.80 -11.02
N SER A 192 -4.36 -11.81 -10.01
CA SER A 192 -3.00 -11.27 -10.10
C SER A 192 -1.96 -12.31 -10.49
N THR A 193 -0.97 -11.90 -11.27
CA THR A 193 0.23 -12.72 -11.50
C THR A 193 1.03 -12.84 -10.21
N VAL A 194 1.42 -14.07 -9.87
CA VAL A 194 2.28 -14.37 -8.73
C VAL A 194 3.76 -14.29 -9.09
N ALA A 195 4.59 -13.91 -8.15
CA ALA A 195 6.03 -14.00 -8.29
C ALA A 195 6.47 -15.46 -8.47
N GLN A 196 7.55 -15.69 -9.24
CA GLN A 196 8.09 -17.03 -9.48
C GLN A 196 8.92 -17.49 -8.28
N LEU A 197 8.24 -18.10 -7.31
CA LEU A 197 8.80 -18.55 -6.05
C LEU A 197 8.45 -20.01 -5.79
N PRO A 198 9.25 -20.74 -5.00
CA PRO A 198 8.83 -22.03 -4.46
C PRO A 198 7.56 -21.87 -3.58
N PRO A 199 6.66 -22.86 -3.53
CA PRO A 199 5.42 -22.75 -2.74
C PRO A 199 5.66 -22.66 -1.23
N ILE A 200 6.84 -23.09 -0.77
CA ILE A 200 7.36 -22.87 0.59
C ILE A 200 8.88 -22.72 0.52
N PHE A 201 9.43 -21.72 1.19
CA PHE A 201 10.85 -21.40 1.16
C PHE A 201 11.29 -20.65 2.42
N LEU A 202 12.59 -20.53 2.63
CA LEU A 202 13.19 -19.68 3.64
C LEU A 202 13.52 -18.33 3.01
N TRP A 203 12.78 -17.30 3.37
CA TRP A 203 13.06 -15.94 2.93
C TRP A 203 14.08 -15.29 3.84
N LYS A 204 15.19 -14.84 3.27
CA LYS A 204 16.35 -14.38 4.03
C LYS A 204 16.75 -12.98 3.61
N ASP A 205 16.97 -12.12 4.58
CA ASP A 205 17.48 -10.77 4.38
C ASP A 205 19.02 -10.71 4.47
N PRO A 206 19.67 -9.61 4.05
CA PRO A 206 21.12 -9.46 4.12
C PRO A 206 21.72 -9.46 5.54
N SER A 207 20.96 -9.14 6.59
CA SER A 207 21.43 -9.20 7.98
C SER A 207 21.57 -10.64 8.48
N GLY A 208 20.99 -11.59 7.74
CA GLY A 208 20.95 -13.01 8.09
C GLY A 208 19.66 -13.43 8.79
N ALA A 209 18.75 -12.51 9.09
CA ALA A 209 17.42 -12.88 9.56
C ALA A 209 16.69 -13.67 8.48
N SER A 210 15.89 -14.67 8.89
CA SER A 210 15.21 -15.54 7.94
C SER A 210 13.88 -16.01 8.48
N LEU A 211 12.91 -16.18 7.57
CA LEU A 211 11.52 -16.52 7.88
C LEU A 211 11.03 -17.58 6.91
N PRO A 212 10.61 -18.78 7.37
CA PRO A 212 9.86 -19.71 6.56
C PRO A 212 8.59 -19.06 6.03
N MET A 213 8.39 -19.14 4.70
CA MET A 213 7.28 -18.50 4.03
C MET A 213 6.58 -19.47 3.09
N MET A 214 5.27 -19.61 3.21
CA MET A 214 4.40 -20.24 2.24
C MET A 214 3.81 -19.16 1.34
N TYR A 215 3.93 -19.34 0.00
CA TYR A 215 3.49 -18.36 -0.97
C TYR A 215 2.79 -19.05 -2.13
N HIS A 216 1.57 -18.67 -2.42
CA HIS A 216 0.78 -19.34 -3.45
C HIS A 216 -0.25 -18.41 -4.11
N TRP A 217 -0.67 -18.81 -5.30
CA TRP A 217 -1.81 -18.22 -5.99
C TRP A 217 -3.11 -18.61 -5.28
N ASP A 218 -4.08 -17.68 -5.26
CA ASP A 218 -5.36 -17.77 -4.57
C ASP A 218 -5.25 -17.68 -3.03
N TYR A 219 -6.37 -17.43 -2.36
CA TYR A 219 -6.44 -17.22 -0.91
C TYR A 219 -6.19 -18.49 -0.12
N SER A 220 -6.54 -19.63 -0.70
CA SER A 220 -6.40 -20.98 -0.11
C SER A 220 -5.28 -21.77 -0.73
N GLY A 221 -4.46 -22.43 0.07
CA GLY A 221 -3.30 -23.19 -0.39
C GLY A 221 -3.17 -24.56 0.25
N VAL A 222 -2.43 -25.43 -0.43
CA VAL A 222 -2.02 -26.75 0.06
C VAL A 222 -0.55 -26.95 -0.28
N VAL A 223 0.29 -27.19 0.72
CA VAL A 223 1.72 -27.41 0.51
C VAL A 223 2.17 -28.60 1.35
N ARG A 224 2.81 -29.61 0.71
CA ARG A 224 3.60 -30.62 1.43
C ARG A 224 4.93 -30.01 1.81
N VAL A 225 5.27 -30.08 3.09
CA VAL A 225 6.53 -29.56 3.60
C VAL A 225 7.70 -30.45 3.14
N PRO A 226 8.72 -29.90 2.46
CA PRO A 226 9.85 -30.67 1.92
C PRO A 226 10.54 -31.53 2.98
N GLY A 227 10.79 -32.80 2.64
CA GLY A 227 11.48 -33.75 3.52
C GLY A 227 10.68 -34.21 4.74
N SER A 228 9.35 -34.05 4.72
CA SER A 228 8.44 -34.42 5.80
C SER A 228 7.26 -35.26 5.32
N ASP A 229 6.49 -35.80 6.28
CA ASP A 229 5.17 -36.41 6.10
C ASP A 229 4.02 -35.41 6.42
N LEU A 230 4.32 -34.10 6.48
CA LEU A 230 3.40 -33.03 6.85
C LEU A 230 2.90 -32.29 5.61
N ALA A 231 1.59 -32.07 5.52
CA ALA A 231 0.99 -31.06 4.66
C ALA A 231 0.37 -29.94 5.50
N VAL A 232 0.58 -28.69 5.08
CA VAL A 232 -0.06 -27.49 5.63
C VAL A 232 -1.08 -26.98 4.63
N VAL A 233 -2.25 -26.63 5.14
CA VAL A 233 -3.43 -26.29 4.33
C VAL A 233 -4.06 -25.02 4.90
N THR A 234 -4.30 -24.04 4.05
CA THR A 234 -5.12 -22.89 4.39
C THR A 234 -6.45 -22.94 3.65
N ARG A 235 -7.53 -22.63 4.33
CA ARG A 235 -8.88 -22.50 3.78
C ARG A 235 -9.41 -21.13 4.17
N VAL A 236 -9.43 -20.25 3.19
CA VAL A 236 -9.79 -18.85 3.38
C VAL A 236 -11.01 -18.55 2.53
N ARG A 237 -12.06 -18.03 3.16
CA ARG A 237 -13.24 -17.56 2.44
C ARG A 237 -12.99 -16.17 1.85
N ASP A 238 -13.74 -15.84 0.82
CA ASP A 238 -13.67 -14.59 0.10
C ASP A 238 -13.95 -13.37 0.97
N ASP A 239 -13.73 -12.22 0.36
CA ASP A 239 -13.79 -10.88 0.93
C ASP A 239 -14.96 -10.69 1.88
N ASN A 240 -14.66 -10.57 3.16
CA ASN A 240 -15.65 -10.29 4.23
C ASN A 240 -16.89 -11.22 4.23
N SER A 241 -16.79 -12.45 3.71
CA SER A 241 -17.91 -13.41 3.63
C SER A 241 -18.22 -14.12 4.94
N GLY A 242 -17.38 -13.94 5.98
CA GLY A 242 -17.58 -14.47 7.32
C GLY A 242 -17.06 -15.91 7.52
N PRO A 243 -17.44 -16.59 8.63
CA PRO A 243 -16.95 -17.92 8.95
C PRO A 243 -17.50 -18.98 8.00
N HIS A 244 -16.77 -20.10 7.85
CA HIS A 244 -17.23 -21.28 7.12
C HIS A 244 -18.47 -21.87 7.77
N THR A 245 -19.39 -22.38 6.97
CA THR A 245 -20.54 -23.15 7.46
C THR A 245 -20.13 -24.55 7.90
N ALA A 246 -20.97 -25.23 8.67
CA ALA A 246 -20.74 -26.61 9.09
C ALA A 246 -20.58 -27.57 7.88
N ASP A 247 -21.37 -27.37 6.83
CA ASP A 247 -21.30 -28.16 5.59
C ASP A 247 -20.01 -27.92 4.82
N GLU A 248 -19.55 -26.67 4.71
CA GLU A 248 -18.25 -26.34 4.10
C GLU A 248 -17.09 -27.00 4.86
N ILE A 249 -17.11 -26.95 6.20
CA ILE A 249 -16.10 -27.60 7.04
C ILE A 249 -16.11 -29.13 6.82
N ALA A 250 -17.27 -29.76 6.81
CA ALA A 250 -17.40 -31.17 6.56
C ALA A 250 -16.88 -31.59 5.18
N LYS A 251 -17.22 -30.79 4.15
CA LYS A 251 -16.74 -30.99 2.78
C LYS A 251 -15.23 -30.86 2.68
N ILE A 252 -14.63 -29.80 3.28
CA ILE A 252 -13.17 -29.59 3.29
C ILE A 252 -12.46 -30.79 3.94
N HIS A 253 -12.95 -31.29 5.07
CA HIS A 253 -12.36 -32.47 5.71
C HIS A 253 -12.47 -33.73 4.85
N ALA A 254 -13.58 -33.95 4.14
CA ALA A 254 -13.75 -35.07 3.22
C ALA A 254 -12.80 -34.96 2.00
N GLU A 255 -12.65 -33.78 1.42
CA GLU A 255 -11.71 -33.53 0.34
C GLU A 255 -10.26 -33.83 0.77
N LEU A 256 -9.86 -33.32 1.94
CA LEU A 256 -8.53 -33.57 2.49
C LEU A 256 -8.29 -35.02 2.81
N ALA A 257 -9.30 -35.76 3.31
CA ALA A 257 -9.21 -37.20 3.54
C ALA A 257 -9.04 -38.00 2.24
N THR A 258 -9.63 -37.53 1.14
CA THR A 258 -9.45 -38.12 -0.19
C THR A 258 -8.06 -37.82 -0.74
N GLN A 259 -7.59 -36.58 -0.58
CA GLN A 259 -6.26 -36.15 -1.05
C GLN A 259 -5.12 -36.80 -0.24
N PHE A 260 -5.32 -37.00 1.07
CA PHE A 260 -4.33 -37.53 2.00
C PHE A 260 -4.91 -38.75 2.77
N PRO A 261 -5.07 -39.90 2.10
CA PRO A 261 -5.87 -41.02 2.63
C PRO A 261 -5.30 -41.65 3.90
N ASN A 262 -4.01 -41.44 4.20
CA ASN A 262 -3.36 -42.01 5.38
C ASN A 262 -3.06 -40.96 6.46
N ALA A 263 -3.59 -39.73 6.33
CA ALA A 263 -3.24 -38.66 7.21
C ALA A 263 -4.26 -38.41 8.33
N GLU A 264 -3.78 -38.06 9.49
CA GLU A 264 -4.58 -37.40 10.52
C GLU A 264 -4.77 -35.91 10.13
N ILE A 265 -6.04 -35.48 10.01
CA ILE A 265 -6.41 -34.13 9.63
C ILE A 265 -6.88 -33.39 10.88
N THR A 266 -6.14 -32.32 11.25
CA THR A 266 -6.41 -31.54 12.45
C THR A 266 -6.53 -30.05 12.10
N ALA A 267 -7.60 -29.39 12.55
CA ALA A 267 -7.69 -27.94 12.46
C ALA A 267 -6.69 -27.27 13.41
N CYS A 268 -6.10 -26.16 12.97
CA CYS A 268 -5.02 -25.51 13.69
C CYS A 268 -5.09 -23.96 13.53
N ASN A 269 -4.28 -23.25 14.27
CA ASN A 269 -3.92 -21.86 13.99
C ASN A 269 -2.54 -21.80 13.30
N LEU A 270 -2.11 -20.61 12.91
CA LEU A 270 -0.83 -20.44 12.20
C LEU A 270 0.40 -20.70 13.08
N SER A 271 0.31 -20.54 14.39
CA SER A 271 1.41 -20.89 15.29
C SER A 271 1.61 -22.40 15.40
N ASP A 272 0.52 -23.19 15.32
CA ASP A 272 0.62 -24.65 15.25
C ASP A 272 1.35 -25.08 13.95
N MET A 273 1.08 -24.41 12.81
CA MET A 273 1.81 -24.65 11.55
C MET A 273 3.28 -24.24 11.66
N ALA A 274 3.56 -23.06 12.21
CA ALA A 274 4.93 -22.59 12.45
C ALA A 274 5.77 -23.61 13.23
N ASN A 275 5.21 -24.12 14.32
CA ASN A 275 5.86 -25.14 15.16
C ASN A 275 6.08 -26.46 14.41
N ALA A 276 5.12 -26.87 13.57
CA ALA A 276 5.22 -28.10 12.80
C ALA A 276 6.23 -28.03 11.64
N ILE A 277 6.43 -26.83 11.06
CA ILE A 277 7.38 -26.59 9.96
C ILE A 277 8.81 -26.42 10.49
N ALA A 278 8.98 -25.87 11.69
CA ALA A 278 10.29 -25.51 12.26
C ALA A 278 11.37 -26.60 12.13
N PRO A 279 11.09 -27.91 12.35
CA PRO A 279 12.09 -28.97 12.21
C PRO A 279 12.61 -29.20 10.78
N TYR A 280 11.98 -28.58 9.79
CA TYR A 280 12.27 -28.79 8.36
C TYR A 280 12.80 -27.55 7.66
N CYS A 281 13.08 -26.47 8.39
CA CYS A 281 13.52 -25.19 7.82
C CYS A 281 14.83 -25.31 7.04
N ASP A 282 15.73 -26.18 7.46
CA ASP A 282 17.01 -26.47 6.80
C ASP A 282 16.88 -27.16 5.44
N LYS A 283 15.70 -27.73 5.15
CA LYS A 283 15.35 -28.39 3.89
C LYS A 283 14.62 -27.50 2.91
N LEU A 284 14.25 -26.30 3.32
CA LEU A 284 13.55 -25.34 2.47
C LEU A 284 14.51 -24.68 1.48
N PRO A 285 14.09 -24.45 0.23
CA PRO A 285 14.86 -23.61 -0.68
C PRO A 285 14.99 -22.19 -0.12
N VAL A 286 16.13 -21.53 -0.35
CA VAL A 286 16.40 -20.18 0.15
C VAL A 286 16.12 -19.16 -0.94
N VAL A 287 15.41 -18.10 -0.61
CA VAL A 287 15.18 -16.90 -1.42
C VAL A 287 15.76 -15.71 -0.69
N THR A 288 16.56 -14.88 -1.38
CA THR A 288 17.20 -13.69 -0.80
C THR A 288 16.76 -12.40 -1.49
N GLN A 289 16.00 -12.49 -2.56
CA GLN A 289 15.58 -11.36 -3.37
C GLN A 289 14.34 -10.67 -2.80
N GLU A 290 14.15 -9.41 -3.19
CA GLU A 290 12.92 -8.64 -3.01
C GLU A 290 11.78 -9.28 -3.81
N ILE A 291 10.57 -9.31 -3.26
CA ILE A 291 9.37 -9.75 -4.00
C ILE A 291 8.70 -8.54 -4.66
N GLY A 292 8.49 -7.48 -3.90
CA GLY A 292 7.83 -6.25 -4.34
C GLY A 292 6.32 -6.41 -4.50
N ASP A 293 5.61 -5.35 -4.22
CA ASP A 293 4.15 -5.29 -4.29
C ASP A 293 3.69 -4.75 -5.65
N THR A 294 3.05 -5.60 -6.47
CA THR A 294 2.54 -5.19 -7.79
C THR A 294 1.26 -4.32 -7.71
N TRP A 295 0.68 -4.13 -6.53
CA TRP A 295 -0.47 -3.27 -6.30
C TRP A 295 -0.10 -1.89 -5.76
N ILE A 296 1.17 -1.67 -5.49
CA ILE A 296 1.66 -0.47 -4.79
C ILE A 296 1.33 0.85 -5.52
N HIS A 297 1.11 0.83 -6.82
CA HIS A 297 0.74 2.04 -7.58
C HIS A 297 -0.60 2.63 -7.14
N GLY A 298 -1.52 1.80 -6.64
CA GLY A 298 -2.79 2.27 -6.06
C GLY A 298 -2.60 3.18 -4.86
N CYS A 299 -1.51 3.07 -4.13
CA CYS A 299 -1.19 3.95 -2.99
C CYS A 299 -1.04 5.42 -3.42
N ALA A 300 -0.62 5.71 -4.65
CA ALA A 300 -0.56 7.06 -5.15
C ALA A 300 -1.93 7.62 -5.61
N SER A 301 -3.03 6.90 -5.44
CA SER A 301 -4.38 7.39 -5.78
C SER A 301 -4.94 8.38 -4.75
N ASP A 302 -4.49 8.32 -3.49
CA ASP A 302 -4.82 9.30 -2.46
C ASP A 302 -3.57 9.96 -1.88
N PRO A 303 -2.99 10.94 -2.57
CA PRO A 303 -1.76 11.59 -2.13
C PRO A 303 -1.91 12.34 -0.80
N LEU A 304 -3.10 12.84 -0.46
CA LEU A 304 -3.34 13.52 0.82
C LEU A 304 -3.32 12.54 1.99
N LYS A 305 -3.97 11.37 1.86
CA LYS A 305 -3.93 10.28 2.85
C LYS A 305 -2.49 9.87 3.11
N VAL A 306 -1.73 9.59 2.04
CA VAL A 306 -0.33 9.15 2.13
C VAL A 306 0.56 10.18 2.79
N ALA A 307 0.45 11.47 2.40
CA ALA A 307 1.24 12.53 3.00
C ALA A 307 0.97 12.69 4.51
N ARG A 308 -0.30 12.64 4.92
CA ARG A 308 -0.70 12.71 6.35
C ARG A 308 -0.19 11.51 7.14
N TYR A 309 -0.37 10.30 6.60
CA TYR A 309 0.14 9.08 7.23
C TYR A 309 1.65 9.17 7.46
N ARG A 310 2.42 9.51 6.44
CA ARG A 310 3.87 9.61 6.52
C ARG A 310 4.33 10.68 7.52
N GLU A 311 3.63 11.80 7.61
CA GLU A 311 3.94 12.85 8.58
C GLU A 311 3.73 12.35 10.01
N VAL A 312 2.58 11.73 10.29
CA VAL A 312 2.29 11.20 11.64
C VAL A 312 3.20 10.02 12.00
N ALA A 313 3.54 9.16 11.04
CA ALA A 313 4.49 8.06 11.25
C ALA A 313 5.90 8.59 11.64
N ARG A 314 6.41 9.63 10.95
CA ARG A 314 7.68 10.30 11.31
C ARG A 314 7.62 10.94 12.70
N LEU A 315 6.51 11.60 13.05
CA LEU A 315 6.32 12.17 14.39
C LEU A 315 6.32 11.07 15.45
N ARG A 316 5.61 9.96 15.18
CA ARG A 316 5.58 8.80 16.09
C ARG A 316 6.99 8.26 16.32
N GLU A 317 7.78 8.06 15.26
CA GLU A 317 9.17 7.64 15.38
C GLU A 317 10.00 8.62 16.22
N ALA A 318 9.84 9.93 15.98
CA ALA A 318 10.51 10.96 16.75
C ALA A 318 10.08 10.99 18.23
N TRP A 319 8.82 10.78 18.54
CA TRP A 319 8.30 10.69 19.91
C TRP A 319 8.86 9.48 20.66
N ILE A 320 8.91 8.31 20.00
CA ILE A 320 9.55 7.10 20.55
C ILE A 320 11.03 7.37 20.82
N ALA A 321 11.76 7.96 19.89
CA ALA A 321 13.16 8.28 20.04
C ALA A 321 13.44 9.29 21.17
N LYS A 322 12.51 10.21 21.46
CA LYS A 322 12.58 11.15 22.58
C LYS A 322 12.07 10.55 23.91
N GLY A 323 11.56 9.32 23.91
CA GLY A 323 11.02 8.65 25.10
C GLY A 323 9.65 9.20 25.57
N ALA A 324 8.86 9.80 24.66
CA ALA A 324 7.52 10.26 25.00
C ALA A 324 6.58 9.08 25.30
N PHE A 325 6.79 7.96 24.63
CA PHE A 325 6.17 6.66 24.88
C PHE A 325 7.02 5.55 24.23
N GLU A 326 6.73 4.28 24.57
CA GLU A 326 7.40 3.11 23.99
C GLU A 326 6.46 2.42 22.97
N VAL A 327 7.08 1.69 22.01
CA VAL A 327 6.32 0.88 21.04
C VAL A 327 5.42 -0.12 21.77
N GLY A 328 4.12 -0.02 21.55
CA GLY A 328 3.12 -0.92 22.10
C GLY A 328 2.70 -0.62 23.55
N ASP A 329 3.08 0.51 24.11
CA ASP A 329 2.48 0.96 25.38
C ASP A 329 1.01 1.44 25.16
N ALA A 330 0.32 1.82 26.21
CA ALA A 330 -1.08 2.18 26.15
C ALA A 330 -1.35 3.39 25.24
N THR A 331 -0.47 4.38 25.23
CA THR A 331 -0.60 5.57 24.37
C THR A 331 -0.39 5.20 22.90
N ASP A 332 0.65 4.43 22.63
CA ASP A 332 0.96 3.98 21.28
C ASP A 332 -0.11 3.05 20.72
N LEU A 333 -0.62 2.10 21.53
CA LEU A 333 -1.71 1.21 21.09
C LEU A 333 -2.99 1.97 20.73
N GLN A 334 -3.32 3.06 21.43
CA GLN A 334 -4.49 3.88 21.08
C GLN A 334 -4.29 4.62 19.75
N LEU A 335 -3.09 5.10 19.46
CA LEU A 335 -2.76 5.68 18.16
C LEU A 335 -2.76 4.62 17.06
N LEU A 336 -2.08 3.49 17.29
CA LEU A 336 -1.83 2.44 16.31
C LEU A 336 -3.11 1.75 15.82
N ARG A 337 -4.12 1.58 16.68
CA ARG A 337 -5.40 0.96 16.27
C ARG A 337 -6.10 1.70 15.12
N HIS A 338 -5.75 2.98 14.93
CA HIS A 338 -6.23 3.82 13.84
C HIS A 338 -5.16 4.00 12.76
N LEU A 339 -3.93 4.34 13.15
CA LEU A 339 -2.86 4.65 12.19
C LEU A 339 -2.47 3.45 11.31
N LEU A 340 -2.57 2.22 11.81
CA LEU A 340 -2.33 1.00 11.03
C LEU A 340 -3.33 0.82 9.88
N LEU A 341 -4.56 1.33 10.00
CA LEU A 341 -5.58 1.28 8.94
C LEU A 341 -5.17 2.07 7.69
N GLU A 342 -4.23 3.03 7.83
CA GLU A 342 -3.70 3.78 6.69
C GLU A 342 -2.87 2.90 5.75
N THR A 343 -2.29 1.81 6.26
CA THR A 343 -1.47 0.83 5.54
C THR A 343 -2.20 -0.47 5.22
N GLU A 344 -3.44 -0.60 5.68
CA GLU A 344 -4.33 -1.70 5.30
C GLU A 344 -4.66 -1.58 3.80
N HIS A 345 -4.73 -2.71 3.10
CA HIS A 345 -4.77 -2.73 1.64
C HIS A 345 -6.10 -2.26 1.01
N THR A 346 -7.16 -2.08 1.81
CA THR A 346 -8.48 -1.62 1.34
C THR A 346 -8.61 -0.11 1.45
N TRP A 347 -8.73 0.56 0.31
CA TRP A 347 -8.73 2.03 0.22
C TRP A 347 -10.14 2.66 0.21
N GLY A 348 -11.18 1.83 0.04
CA GLY A 348 -12.58 2.28 0.02
C GLY A 348 -13.54 1.12 -0.24
N THR A 349 -14.74 1.43 -0.73
CA THR A 349 -15.70 0.42 -1.19
C THR A 349 -15.33 -0.07 -2.59
N ASP A 350 -15.76 -1.28 -2.93
CA ASP A 350 -15.65 -1.84 -4.27
C ASP A 350 -16.35 -0.95 -5.32
N THR A 351 -15.53 -0.28 -6.12
CA THR A 351 -16.04 0.71 -7.10
C THR A 351 -16.90 0.09 -8.18
N LYS A 352 -16.67 -1.16 -8.57
CA LYS A 352 -17.48 -1.84 -9.62
C LYS A 352 -18.90 -2.14 -9.17
N THR A 353 -19.17 -2.23 -7.88
CA THR A 353 -20.51 -2.38 -7.31
C THR A 353 -21.31 -1.08 -7.36
N TRP A 354 -20.64 0.06 -7.26
CA TRP A 354 -21.28 1.35 -7.07
C TRP A 354 -21.22 2.26 -8.29
N LEU A 355 -20.12 2.23 -9.06
CA LEU A 355 -19.89 3.15 -10.15
C LEU A 355 -20.32 2.56 -11.49
N ASP A 356 -20.62 3.45 -12.44
CA ASP A 356 -20.82 3.11 -13.82
C ASP A 356 -19.47 3.07 -14.56
N PHE A 357 -19.15 1.93 -15.15
CA PHE A 357 -17.94 1.72 -15.96
C PHE A 357 -18.19 1.87 -17.47
N ASP A 358 -19.40 2.34 -17.87
CA ASP A 358 -19.75 2.62 -19.24
C ASP A 358 -19.79 4.14 -19.56
N ASN A 359 -19.58 5.00 -18.55
CA ASN A 359 -19.54 6.45 -18.74
C ASN A 359 -18.33 7.08 -18.02
N TYR A 360 -17.44 7.67 -18.83
CA TYR A 360 -16.27 8.43 -18.39
C TYR A 360 -16.28 9.88 -18.91
N GLU A 361 -17.42 10.35 -19.46
CA GLU A 361 -17.53 11.71 -19.99
C GLU A 361 -17.20 12.74 -18.92
N PRO A 362 -16.16 13.58 -19.11
CA PRO A 362 -15.73 14.54 -18.09
C PRO A 362 -16.83 15.51 -17.65
N ALA A 363 -17.69 15.92 -18.58
CA ALA A 363 -18.80 16.84 -18.28
C ALA A 363 -19.87 16.23 -17.36
N ASP A 364 -20.00 14.90 -17.35
CA ASP A 364 -21.00 14.19 -16.55
C ASP A 364 -20.55 13.92 -15.12
N LEU A 365 -19.24 14.04 -14.82
CA LEU A 365 -18.73 13.73 -13.49
C LEU A 365 -19.38 14.57 -12.40
N GLY A 366 -19.51 15.87 -12.59
CA GLY A 366 -20.14 16.77 -11.60
C GLY A 366 -21.55 16.31 -11.19
N PRO A 367 -22.50 16.14 -12.14
CA PRO A 367 -23.81 15.57 -11.84
C PRO A 367 -23.79 14.18 -11.21
N MET A 368 -22.85 13.32 -11.61
CA MET A 368 -22.69 11.98 -11.05
C MET A 368 -22.29 12.00 -9.57
N LEU A 369 -21.39 12.89 -9.18
CA LEU A 369 -20.94 13.07 -7.79
C LEU A 369 -22.09 13.40 -6.83
N ASP A 370 -23.18 14.02 -7.33
CA ASP A 370 -24.36 14.31 -6.54
C ASP A 370 -25.28 13.10 -6.32
N THR A 371 -25.06 12.00 -7.02
CA THR A 371 -25.85 10.78 -6.85
C THR A 371 -25.48 10.01 -5.59
N LYS A 372 -26.45 9.24 -5.06
CA LYS A 372 -26.24 8.42 -3.86
C LYS A 372 -25.09 7.44 -4.02
N LYS A 373 -24.94 6.80 -5.19
CA LYS A 373 -23.91 5.79 -5.46
C LYS A 373 -22.51 6.39 -5.33
N TYR A 374 -22.28 7.54 -5.98
CA TYR A 374 -20.98 8.22 -5.93
C TYR A 374 -20.67 8.74 -4.52
N LYS A 375 -21.67 9.28 -3.82
CA LYS A 375 -21.52 9.73 -2.42
C LYS A 375 -21.13 8.61 -1.46
N VAL A 376 -21.58 7.37 -1.68
CA VAL A 376 -21.13 6.22 -0.87
C VAL A 376 -19.65 5.95 -1.11
N VAL A 377 -19.20 5.97 -2.36
CA VAL A 377 -17.79 5.76 -2.70
C VAL A 377 -16.91 6.86 -2.12
N GLU A 378 -17.27 8.14 -2.32
CA GLU A 378 -16.53 9.28 -1.73
C GLU A 378 -16.49 9.20 -0.21
N PHE A 379 -17.61 8.84 0.42
CA PHE A 379 -17.65 8.67 1.87
C PHE A 379 -16.69 7.59 2.34
N SER A 380 -16.56 6.48 1.62
CA SER A 380 -15.63 5.41 1.98
C SER A 380 -14.17 5.84 1.93
N TRP A 381 -13.80 6.75 1.02
CA TRP A 381 -12.46 7.34 0.97
C TRP A 381 -12.23 8.38 2.09
N ILE A 382 -13.27 9.18 2.39
CA ILE A 382 -13.23 10.13 3.52
C ILE A 382 -13.10 9.38 4.86
N GLU A 383 -13.79 8.24 5.01
CA GLU A 383 -13.71 7.38 6.19
C GLU A 383 -12.26 6.92 6.44
N LYS A 384 -11.52 6.53 5.40
CA LYS A 384 -10.10 6.17 5.50
C LYS A 384 -9.23 7.32 5.99
N ARG A 385 -9.39 8.51 5.40
CA ARG A 385 -8.66 9.71 5.84
C ARG A 385 -9.02 10.14 7.27
N GLN A 386 -10.22 9.76 7.75
CA GLN A 386 -10.68 10.08 9.10
C GLN A 386 -10.03 9.17 10.16
N ASP A 387 -9.68 7.93 9.81
CA ASP A 387 -9.02 7.01 10.75
C ASP A 387 -7.74 7.63 11.34
N LEU A 388 -6.91 8.26 10.51
CA LEU A 388 -5.71 8.96 10.97
C LEU A 388 -6.06 10.08 11.97
N LEU A 389 -7.08 10.89 11.68
CA LEU A 389 -7.47 12.00 12.55
C LEU A 389 -8.07 11.49 13.88
N ASP A 390 -8.82 10.39 13.84
CA ASP A 390 -9.33 9.71 15.02
C ASP A 390 -8.15 9.17 15.88
N GLY A 391 -7.11 8.63 15.26
CA GLY A 391 -5.89 8.21 15.94
C GLY A 391 -5.16 9.38 16.62
N VAL A 392 -4.95 10.48 15.89
CA VAL A 392 -4.34 11.70 16.44
C VAL A 392 -5.16 12.25 17.64
N ALA A 393 -6.48 12.13 17.58
CA ALA A 393 -7.35 12.57 18.68
C ALA A 393 -7.16 11.78 19.99
N THR A 394 -6.60 10.58 19.94
CA THR A 394 -6.31 9.76 21.14
C THR A 394 -5.05 10.20 21.88
N LEU A 395 -4.17 10.96 21.23
CA LEU A 395 -2.89 11.38 21.80
C LEU A 395 -3.05 12.36 22.98
N PRO A 396 -2.08 12.36 23.93
CA PRO A 396 -1.94 13.42 24.91
C PRO A 396 -1.89 14.80 24.26
N GLU A 397 -2.37 15.84 24.94
CA GLU A 397 -2.59 17.18 24.38
C GLU A 397 -1.39 17.73 23.60
N ALA A 398 -0.19 17.72 24.19
CA ALA A 398 1.02 18.26 23.54
C ALA A 398 1.38 17.53 22.23
N LEU A 399 1.30 16.19 22.22
CA LEU A 399 1.59 15.40 21.02
C LEU A 399 0.49 15.55 19.95
N ARG A 400 -0.75 15.68 20.40
CA ARG A 400 -1.89 15.95 19.51
C ARG A 400 -1.79 17.30 18.83
N GLU A 401 -1.43 18.34 19.56
CA GLU A 401 -1.20 19.69 18.99
C GLU A 401 -0.04 19.66 17.98
N GLU A 402 1.08 19.02 18.30
CA GLU A 402 2.22 18.85 17.39
C GLU A 402 1.77 18.14 16.09
N ALA A 403 1.01 17.04 16.20
CA ALA A 403 0.50 16.32 15.03
C ALA A 403 -0.47 17.17 14.19
N GLN A 404 -1.39 17.90 14.83
CA GLN A 404 -2.34 18.74 14.14
C GLN A 404 -1.65 19.89 13.38
N LEU A 405 -0.64 20.53 13.96
CA LEU A 405 0.17 21.56 13.31
C LEU A 405 0.94 20.98 12.12
N ALA A 406 1.54 19.80 12.28
CA ALA A 406 2.26 19.13 11.20
C ALA A 406 1.33 18.75 10.03
N ILE A 407 0.16 18.20 10.31
CA ILE A 407 -0.87 17.88 9.30
C ILE A 407 -1.35 19.16 8.60
N GLN A 408 -1.58 20.23 9.35
CA GLN A 408 -1.97 21.53 8.78
C GLN A 408 -0.88 22.10 7.86
N GLY A 409 0.40 21.88 8.22
CA GLY A 409 1.56 22.29 7.42
C GLY A 409 1.69 21.57 6.07
N LEU A 410 0.95 20.47 5.85
CA LEU A 410 0.89 19.79 4.56
C LEU A 410 0.01 20.50 3.53
N ASN A 411 -0.89 21.35 3.97
CA ASN A 411 -1.76 22.10 3.06
C ASN A 411 -0.92 22.99 2.14
N PRO A 412 -1.16 22.95 0.83
CA PRO A 412 -0.42 23.79 -0.10
C PRO A 412 -0.73 25.28 0.14
N GLY A 413 0.32 26.09 0.21
CA GLY A 413 0.24 27.53 0.22
C GLY A 413 0.81 28.10 -1.07
N TRP A 414 0.28 29.23 -1.54
CA TRP A 414 0.89 29.93 -2.66
C TRP A 414 2.30 30.39 -2.27
N PRO A 415 3.33 30.06 -3.06
CA PRO A 415 4.66 30.59 -2.80
C PRO A 415 4.64 32.12 -2.90
N ILE A 416 4.88 32.76 -1.79
CA ILE A 416 4.98 34.24 -1.76
C ILE A 416 6.35 34.61 -2.30
N VAL A 417 6.37 35.27 -3.45
CA VAL A 417 7.59 35.85 -4.02
C VAL A 417 7.82 37.24 -3.42
N SER A 418 8.96 37.41 -2.76
CA SER A 418 9.34 38.69 -2.15
C SER A 418 9.47 39.79 -3.21
N PRO A 419 9.10 41.04 -2.90
CA PRO A 419 9.40 42.18 -3.78
C PRO A 419 10.89 42.40 -4.07
N LYS A 420 11.78 41.80 -3.27
CA LYS A 420 13.23 41.82 -3.45
C LYS A 420 13.74 40.70 -4.37
N ALA A 421 12.91 39.74 -4.73
CA ALA A 421 13.31 38.64 -5.60
C ALA A 421 13.65 39.14 -7.00
N VAL A 422 14.71 38.62 -7.57
CA VAL A 422 15.13 38.90 -8.94
C VAL A 422 14.40 37.96 -9.89
N ALA A 423 13.55 38.50 -10.74
CA ALA A 423 12.85 37.77 -11.79
C ALA A 423 13.74 37.53 -13.01
N GLY A 424 13.33 36.61 -13.90
CA GLY A 424 13.98 36.32 -15.19
C GLY A 424 15.30 35.57 -15.08
N ALA A 425 15.42 34.72 -14.04
CA ALA A 425 16.59 33.85 -13.83
C ALA A 425 16.55 32.57 -14.66
N ALA A 426 15.44 32.28 -15.36
CA ALA A 426 15.31 31.10 -16.21
C ALA A 426 16.41 31.06 -17.29
N GLY A 427 16.98 29.87 -17.48
CA GLY A 427 18.07 29.64 -18.44
C GLY A 427 19.43 30.21 -18.05
N LYS A 428 19.55 30.88 -16.89
CA LYS A 428 20.82 31.42 -16.38
C LYS A 428 21.33 30.60 -15.20
N PRO A 429 22.67 30.46 -15.02
CA PRO A 429 23.22 29.85 -13.81
C PRO A 429 22.92 30.72 -12.58
N ILE A 430 22.39 30.08 -11.54
CA ILE A 430 22.15 30.65 -10.21
C ILE A 430 23.21 30.10 -9.29
N GLU A 431 24.11 30.93 -8.81
CA GLU A 431 25.15 30.55 -7.88
C GLU A 431 24.66 30.64 -6.43
N THR A 432 24.79 29.57 -5.68
CA THR A 432 24.42 29.46 -4.27
C THR A 432 25.65 29.12 -3.41
N ALA A 433 25.50 28.97 -2.11
CA ALA A 433 26.61 28.60 -1.23
C ALA A 433 27.28 27.28 -1.67
N HIS A 434 26.51 26.25 -1.94
CA HIS A 434 27.02 24.92 -2.20
C HIS A 434 26.84 24.45 -3.65
N PHE A 435 25.94 25.04 -4.41
CA PHE A 435 25.56 24.57 -5.74
C PHE A 435 25.57 25.68 -6.79
N ILE A 436 25.73 25.27 -8.05
CA ILE A 436 25.36 26.11 -9.21
C ILE A 436 24.12 25.41 -9.82
N VAL A 437 22.99 26.14 -9.85
CA VAL A 437 21.69 25.64 -10.30
C VAL A 437 21.28 26.33 -11.59
N GLY A 438 20.78 25.58 -12.57
CA GLY A 438 20.16 26.11 -13.79
C GLY A 438 18.76 25.57 -13.96
N ILE A 439 17.78 26.44 -14.14
CA ILE A 439 16.37 26.09 -14.33
C ILE A 439 16.01 26.30 -15.79
N ASP A 440 15.43 25.29 -16.42
CA ASP A 440 14.97 25.37 -17.81
C ASP A 440 13.78 26.34 -17.95
N ALA A 441 13.85 27.21 -18.96
CA ALA A 441 12.86 28.26 -19.17
C ALA A 441 11.51 27.77 -19.69
N LYS A 442 11.41 26.51 -20.13
CA LYS A 442 10.17 25.89 -20.60
C LYS A 442 9.57 25.01 -19.51
N SER A 443 10.27 23.97 -19.15
CA SER A 443 9.78 22.94 -18.25
C SER A 443 9.89 23.26 -16.76
N GLY A 444 10.72 24.25 -16.40
CA GLY A 444 11.05 24.57 -15.00
C GLY A 444 11.91 23.51 -14.30
N ALA A 445 12.36 22.48 -15.02
CA ALA A 445 13.23 21.45 -14.47
C ALA A 445 14.65 22.00 -14.18
N ILE A 446 15.33 21.36 -13.24
CA ILE A 446 16.75 21.60 -12.99
C ILE A 446 17.55 20.91 -14.10
N THR A 447 18.18 21.70 -14.98
CA THR A 447 19.03 21.24 -16.09
C THR A 447 20.51 21.53 -15.88
N ARG A 448 20.86 22.11 -14.74
CA ARG A 448 22.20 22.20 -14.22
C ARG A 448 22.18 22.07 -12.71
N LEU A 449 22.96 21.19 -12.17
CA LEU A 449 23.14 21.00 -10.75
C LEU A 449 24.58 20.59 -10.47
N ARG A 450 25.44 21.57 -10.20
CA ARG A 450 26.84 21.32 -9.91
C ARG A 450 27.13 21.53 -8.44
N ASN A 451 27.66 20.51 -7.78
CA ASN A 451 28.18 20.64 -6.43
C ASN A 451 29.52 21.41 -6.50
N LYS A 452 29.65 22.51 -5.76
CA LYS A 452 30.84 23.38 -5.79
C LYS A 452 32.03 22.78 -5.07
N THR A 453 31.81 21.89 -4.11
CA THR A 453 32.86 21.24 -3.31
C THR A 453 33.52 20.10 -4.10
N THR A 454 32.71 19.19 -4.68
CA THR A 454 33.19 18.04 -5.42
C THR A 454 33.46 18.35 -6.90
N GLY A 455 32.85 19.41 -7.42
CA GLY A 455 32.86 19.75 -8.84
C GLY A 455 31.95 18.87 -9.70
N ARG A 456 31.25 17.90 -9.12
CA ARG A 456 30.35 16.95 -9.83
C ARG A 456 29.14 17.68 -10.42
N GLU A 457 28.85 17.41 -11.70
CA GLU A 457 27.63 17.86 -12.39
C GLU A 457 26.60 16.72 -12.36
N TRP A 458 25.42 16.98 -11.81
CA TRP A 458 24.36 16.00 -11.65
C TRP A 458 23.21 16.16 -12.64
N ALA A 459 23.06 17.32 -13.29
CA ALA A 459 21.95 17.57 -14.19
C ALA A 459 22.38 18.17 -15.52
N SER A 460 21.67 17.85 -16.58
CA SER A 460 21.79 18.43 -17.90
C SER A 460 20.43 18.51 -18.58
N ALA A 461 20.36 19.11 -19.78
CA ALA A 461 19.12 19.11 -20.56
C ALA A 461 18.62 17.71 -20.92
N LYS A 462 19.51 16.71 -21.02
CA LYS A 462 19.16 15.30 -21.26
C LYS A 462 18.83 14.55 -19.95
N ASN A 463 19.40 15.00 -18.86
CA ASN A 463 19.27 14.42 -17.54
C ASN A 463 18.66 15.44 -16.58
N PRO A 464 17.35 15.75 -16.73
CA PRO A 464 16.70 16.74 -15.89
C PRO A 464 16.39 16.16 -14.50
N VAL A 465 16.47 17.02 -13.49
CA VAL A 465 16.06 16.74 -12.12
C VAL A 465 14.83 17.61 -11.80
N ALA A 466 13.85 17.05 -11.11
CA ALA A 466 12.57 17.70 -10.77
C ALA A 466 11.74 18.15 -12.00
N LEU A 467 11.67 17.32 -13.03
CA LEU A 467 10.81 17.57 -14.19
C LEU A 467 9.38 17.15 -13.90
N PHE A 468 8.45 18.09 -13.85
CA PHE A 468 7.02 17.83 -13.68
C PHE A 468 6.37 17.40 -15.01
N THR A 469 5.53 16.36 -14.98
CA THR A 469 4.80 15.86 -16.15
C THR A 469 3.39 15.42 -15.76
N TYR A 470 2.42 15.75 -16.58
CA TYR A 470 1.07 15.19 -16.56
C TYR A 470 0.95 14.16 -17.69
N GLN A 471 0.35 13.01 -17.41
CA GLN A 471 0.20 11.90 -18.35
C GLN A 471 -1.25 11.45 -18.40
N THR A 472 -1.75 11.14 -19.59
CA THR A 472 -2.98 10.36 -19.79
C THR A 472 -2.64 8.97 -20.37
N LEU A 473 -3.58 8.05 -20.26
CA LEU A 473 -3.41 6.66 -20.67
C LEU A 473 -4.52 6.26 -21.64
N SER A 474 -4.21 5.37 -22.57
CA SER A 474 -5.14 4.87 -23.58
C SER A 474 -5.70 3.49 -23.20
N GLN A 475 -6.72 3.03 -23.93
CA GLN A 475 -7.24 1.66 -23.79
C GLN A 475 -6.18 0.61 -24.10
N GLU A 476 -5.29 0.89 -25.06
CA GLU A 476 -4.19 -0.01 -25.44
C GLU A 476 -3.16 -0.17 -24.31
N ASP A 477 -2.94 0.88 -23.50
CA ASP A 477 -2.07 0.78 -22.31
C ASP A 477 -2.63 -0.20 -21.29
N PHE A 478 -3.94 -0.13 -21.03
CA PHE A 478 -4.63 -1.08 -20.16
C PHE A 478 -4.62 -2.50 -20.73
N GLN A 479 -4.90 -2.66 -22.02
CA GLN A 479 -4.90 -3.97 -22.67
C GLN A 479 -3.51 -4.63 -22.59
N ARG A 480 -2.44 -3.86 -22.84
CA ARG A 480 -1.06 -4.32 -22.72
C ARG A 480 -0.73 -4.74 -21.28
N PHE A 481 -1.08 -3.91 -20.30
CA PHE A 481 -0.89 -4.20 -18.87
C PHE A 481 -1.66 -5.45 -18.46
N MET A 482 -2.97 -5.47 -18.66
CA MET A 482 -3.81 -6.61 -18.31
C MET A 482 -3.40 -7.90 -19.02
N GLY A 483 -2.99 -7.81 -20.28
CA GLY A 483 -2.50 -8.96 -21.06
C GLY A 483 -1.19 -9.57 -20.51
N SER A 484 -0.38 -8.78 -19.80
CA SER A 484 0.86 -9.25 -19.17
C SER A 484 0.69 -9.65 -17.69
N TYR A 485 -0.30 -9.07 -17.00
CA TYR A 485 -0.45 -9.15 -15.56
C TYR A 485 -1.59 -10.06 -15.09
N LEU A 486 -2.77 -10.02 -15.73
CA LEU A 486 -3.93 -10.77 -15.26
C LEU A 486 -3.83 -12.26 -15.57
N THR A 487 -4.26 -13.07 -14.61
CA THR A 487 -4.42 -14.53 -14.74
C THR A 487 -5.79 -14.95 -15.25
N THR A 488 -6.76 -14.04 -15.24
CA THR A 488 -8.15 -14.26 -15.67
C THR A 488 -8.64 -13.15 -16.59
N LYS A 489 -9.68 -13.46 -17.39
CA LYS A 489 -10.37 -12.50 -18.26
C LYS A 489 -11.79 -12.19 -17.76
N GLU A 490 -12.11 -12.57 -16.54
CA GLU A 490 -13.43 -12.29 -15.96
C GLU A 490 -13.70 -10.79 -15.84
N ASP A 491 -14.98 -10.42 -15.91
CA ASP A 491 -15.42 -9.02 -15.93
C ASP A 491 -14.98 -8.24 -14.67
N TRP A 492 -15.03 -8.88 -13.53
CA TRP A 492 -14.58 -8.24 -12.29
C TRP A 492 -13.11 -7.82 -12.36
N ALA A 493 -12.24 -8.67 -12.89
CA ALA A 493 -10.81 -8.37 -13.01
C ALA A 493 -10.54 -7.23 -14.02
N GLN A 494 -11.32 -7.18 -15.12
CA GLN A 494 -11.20 -6.09 -16.08
C GLN A 494 -11.57 -4.73 -15.47
N LYS A 495 -12.51 -4.69 -14.53
CA LYS A 495 -12.95 -3.48 -13.83
C LYS A 495 -12.03 -3.12 -12.66
N ASP A 496 -11.47 -4.12 -11.95
CA ASP A 496 -10.53 -3.88 -10.85
C ASP A 496 -9.19 -3.33 -11.34
N PHE A 497 -8.65 -3.92 -12.39
CA PHE A 497 -7.31 -3.61 -12.89
C PHE A 497 -7.29 -2.69 -14.12
N GLY A 498 -8.43 -2.20 -14.54
CA GLY A 498 -8.56 -1.37 -15.73
C GLY A 498 -9.72 -0.40 -15.70
N LYS A 499 -9.88 0.27 -16.83
CA LYS A 499 -10.99 1.18 -17.13
C LYS A 499 -11.57 0.80 -18.49
N PRO A 500 -12.52 -0.14 -18.55
CA PRO A 500 -13.08 -0.60 -19.81
C PRO A 500 -13.83 0.54 -20.54
N ASN A 501 -13.80 0.52 -21.88
CA ASN A 501 -14.53 1.42 -22.77
C ASN A 501 -14.08 2.89 -22.80
N ILE A 502 -12.92 3.23 -22.21
CA ILE A 502 -12.44 4.63 -22.18
C ILE A 502 -12.12 5.21 -23.57
N GLU A 503 -11.86 4.36 -24.56
CA GLU A 503 -11.64 4.78 -25.95
C GLU A 503 -12.85 5.53 -26.53
N ARG A 504 -14.07 5.22 -26.09
CA ARG A 504 -15.31 5.90 -26.52
C ARG A 504 -15.32 7.36 -26.08
N PHE A 505 -14.55 7.72 -25.08
CA PHE A 505 -14.45 9.04 -24.47
C PHE A 505 -13.17 9.77 -24.87
N GLY A 506 -12.47 9.26 -25.90
CA GLY A 506 -11.28 9.88 -26.44
C GLY A 506 -10.02 9.74 -25.60
N ALA A 507 -9.91 8.68 -24.78
CA ALA A 507 -8.70 8.36 -24.04
C ALA A 507 -7.51 8.14 -24.98
N THR A 508 -6.40 8.83 -24.70
CA THR A 508 -5.15 8.74 -25.48
C THR A 508 -3.96 8.68 -24.56
N ASN A 509 -2.90 8.00 -24.99
CA ASN A 509 -1.61 8.05 -24.28
C ASN A 509 -0.88 9.32 -24.73
N GLN A 510 -0.72 10.27 -23.81
CA GLN A 510 -0.02 11.49 -24.06
C GLN A 510 0.68 12.00 -22.79
N ASN A 511 1.81 12.68 -22.96
CA ASN A 511 2.52 13.36 -21.89
C ASN A 511 2.54 14.86 -22.17
N TRP A 512 2.13 15.66 -21.18
CA TRP A 512 2.23 17.10 -21.19
C TRP A 512 3.29 17.55 -20.21
N GLN A 513 4.09 18.50 -20.65
CA GLN A 513 5.05 19.22 -19.82
C GLN A 513 4.71 20.70 -19.82
N PRO A 514 5.11 21.46 -18.81
CA PRO A 514 5.04 22.92 -18.86
C PRO A 514 5.79 23.44 -20.09
N GLU A 515 5.28 24.50 -20.70
CA GLU A 515 5.88 25.13 -21.88
C GLU A 515 6.52 26.48 -21.58
N SER A 516 6.29 26.99 -20.39
CA SER A 516 6.99 28.18 -19.88
C SER A 516 7.16 28.12 -18.37
N ALA A 517 8.30 28.61 -17.90
CA ALA A 517 8.60 28.75 -16.49
C ALA A 517 9.03 30.21 -16.20
N GLU A 518 8.30 30.86 -15.29
CA GLU A 518 8.71 32.14 -14.70
C GLU A 518 9.53 31.85 -13.44
N VAL A 519 10.80 32.22 -13.43
CA VAL A 519 11.74 31.93 -12.34
C VAL A 519 12.14 33.19 -11.61
N SER A 520 11.94 33.19 -10.29
CA SER A 520 12.36 34.22 -9.36
C SER A 520 13.36 33.68 -8.36
N VAL A 521 14.37 34.47 -8.03
CA VAL A 521 15.43 34.11 -7.07
C VAL A 521 15.48 35.14 -5.96
N GLU A 522 15.52 34.69 -4.74
CA GLU A 522 15.70 35.49 -3.53
C GLU A 522 16.88 34.96 -2.73
N GLU A 523 17.69 35.86 -2.20
CA GLU A 523 18.75 35.53 -1.26
C GLU A 523 18.41 36.13 0.10
N THR A 524 18.43 35.32 1.14
CA THR A 524 18.33 35.74 2.54
C THR A 524 19.64 35.51 3.29
N ALA A 525 19.69 35.83 4.58
CA ALA A 525 20.85 35.54 5.42
C ALA A 525 21.09 34.01 5.51
N GLU A 526 20.01 33.20 5.53
CA GLU A 526 20.05 31.75 5.82
C GLU A 526 20.08 30.90 4.56
N ALA A 527 19.46 31.34 3.46
CA ALA A 527 19.25 30.48 2.28
C ALA A 527 19.15 31.28 0.96
N HIS A 528 19.36 30.56 -0.15
CA HIS A 528 18.86 30.98 -1.46
C HIS A 528 17.51 30.27 -1.69
N ARG A 529 16.55 31.01 -2.21
CA ARG A 529 15.21 30.54 -2.55
C ARG A 529 14.93 30.74 -4.03
N ILE A 530 14.59 29.72 -4.75
CA ILE A 530 14.25 29.76 -6.18
C ILE A 530 12.81 29.31 -6.32
N VAL A 531 11.96 30.11 -6.94
CA VAL A 531 10.56 29.76 -7.23
C VAL A 531 10.35 29.78 -8.73
N ALA A 532 9.96 28.64 -9.28
CA ALA A 532 9.53 28.47 -10.66
C ALA A 532 8.02 28.30 -10.70
N ARG A 533 7.32 29.23 -11.37
CA ARG A 533 5.91 29.11 -11.72
C ARG A 533 5.82 28.50 -13.12
N LEU A 534 5.11 27.39 -13.24
CA LEU A 534 5.01 26.60 -14.46
C LEU A 534 3.66 26.80 -15.13
N GLU A 535 3.65 26.88 -16.46
CA GLU A 535 2.44 27.05 -17.26
C GLU A 535 2.34 26.00 -18.36
N PHE A 536 1.15 25.40 -18.48
CA PHE A 536 0.75 24.55 -19.59
C PHE A 536 -0.05 25.35 -20.62
N LYS A 537 0.14 25.05 -21.91
CA LYS A 537 -0.48 25.82 -23.00
C LYS A 537 -1.52 25.06 -23.83
N ASP A 538 -1.69 23.75 -23.64
CA ASP A 538 -2.69 22.98 -24.41
C ASP A 538 -4.10 23.25 -23.86
N ASP A 539 -4.65 24.41 -24.18
CA ASP A 539 -6.02 24.77 -23.81
C ASP A 539 -7.09 23.91 -24.51
N THR A 540 -6.78 23.31 -25.67
CA THR A 540 -7.73 22.46 -26.43
C THR A 540 -7.94 21.12 -25.72
N ALA A 541 -6.87 20.45 -25.29
CA ALA A 541 -6.98 19.19 -24.55
C ALA A 541 -7.64 19.42 -23.19
N PHE A 542 -7.32 20.52 -22.52
CA PHE A 542 -7.94 20.89 -21.25
C PHE A 542 -9.44 21.24 -21.43
N ALA A 543 -9.80 22.06 -22.40
CA ALA A 543 -11.18 22.48 -22.64
C ALA A 543 -12.11 21.33 -23.05
N SER A 544 -11.56 20.32 -23.75
CA SER A 544 -12.30 19.10 -24.12
C SER A 544 -12.34 18.05 -23.00
N GLY A 545 -11.72 18.28 -21.85
CA GLY A 545 -11.61 17.33 -20.76
C GLY A 545 -10.71 16.11 -21.03
N ARG A 546 -9.99 16.10 -22.18
CA ARG A 546 -9.01 15.04 -22.50
C ARG A 546 -7.77 15.09 -21.62
N ALA A 547 -7.46 16.27 -21.04
CA ALA A 547 -6.44 16.48 -20.06
C ALA A 547 -7.00 17.28 -18.88
N ALA A 548 -6.56 16.94 -17.65
CA ALA A 548 -6.99 17.57 -16.43
C ALA A 548 -5.77 18.01 -15.59
N PHE A 549 -4.73 18.54 -16.27
CA PHE A 549 -3.54 19.02 -15.58
C PHE A 549 -3.86 20.19 -14.65
N PRO A 550 -3.09 20.36 -13.54
CA PRO A 550 -3.27 21.51 -12.65
C PRO A 550 -3.11 22.85 -13.37
N ARG A 551 -3.98 23.80 -13.07
CA ARG A 551 -3.91 25.14 -13.68
C ARG A 551 -2.68 25.94 -13.27
N LYS A 552 -2.15 25.67 -12.08
CA LYS A 552 -0.99 26.38 -11.53
C LYS A 552 -0.11 25.40 -10.82
N VAL A 553 1.14 25.35 -11.21
CA VAL A 553 2.15 24.48 -10.62
C VAL A 553 3.35 25.34 -10.24
N PHE A 554 3.89 25.11 -9.06
CA PHE A 554 5.08 25.77 -8.55
C PHE A 554 6.11 24.73 -8.13
N VAL A 555 7.35 24.98 -8.49
CA VAL A 555 8.52 24.29 -7.93
C VAL A 555 9.32 25.30 -7.15
N GLU A 556 9.46 25.06 -5.86
CA GLU A 556 10.24 25.90 -4.97
C GLU A 556 11.45 25.12 -4.47
N LEU A 557 12.64 25.71 -4.60
CA LEU A 557 13.88 25.19 -4.07
C LEU A 557 14.37 26.12 -2.97
N VAL A 558 14.59 25.57 -1.78
CA VAL A 558 15.26 26.28 -0.68
C VAL A 558 16.62 25.62 -0.47
N LEU A 559 17.69 26.41 -0.64
CA LEU A 559 19.07 25.97 -0.56
C LEU A 559 19.74 26.67 0.64
N PRO A 560 19.78 26.01 1.82
CA PRO A 560 20.42 26.57 3.01
C PRO A 560 21.88 26.90 2.77
N LYS A 561 22.38 27.98 3.41
CA LYS A 561 23.80 28.33 3.37
C LYS A 561 24.65 27.52 4.33
N ALA A 562 24.00 26.91 5.35
CA ALA A 562 24.67 26.14 6.40
C ALA A 562 24.99 24.70 5.97
N GLU A 563 24.25 24.11 5.02
CA GLU A 563 24.38 22.71 4.64
C GLU A 563 24.13 22.47 3.15
N PRO A 564 24.80 21.47 2.54
CA PRO A 564 24.70 21.17 1.11
C PRO A 564 23.46 20.32 0.79
N VAL A 565 22.25 20.83 1.08
CA VAL A 565 20.98 20.20 0.77
C VAL A 565 20.08 21.12 -0.04
N ILE A 566 19.10 20.55 -0.72
CA ILE A 566 18.06 21.28 -1.44
C ILE A 566 16.71 20.76 -0.92
N HIS A 567 15.95 21.63 -0.25
CA HIS A 567 14.55 21.35 0.04
C HIS A 567 13.72 21.75 -1.17
N LEU A 568 13.06 20.76 -1.78
CA LEU A 568 12.22 20.93 -2.94
C LEU A 568 10.75 20.78 -2.52
N ASN A 569 9.94 21.80 -2.83
CA ASN A 569 8.49 21.75 -2.68
C ASN A 569 7.86 21.87 -4.07
N LEU A 570 7.03 20.91 -4.44
CA LEU A 570 6.13 21.03 -5.57
C LEU A 570 4.73 21.28 -5.04
N SER A 571 4.05 22.29 -5.55
CA SER A 571 2.65 22.56 -5.24
C SER A 571 1.84 22.75 -6.51
N TRP A 572 0.64 22.23 -6.54
CA TRP A 572 -0.31 22.52 -7.59
C TRP A 572 -1.65 23.00 -7.05
N PHE A 573 -2.38 23.76 -7.90
CA PHE A 573 -3.67 24.33 -7.58
C PHE A 573 -4.62 24.22 -8.76
N GLY A 574 -5.91 24.03 -8.44
CA GLY A 574 -6.98 24.05 -9.42
C GLY A 574 -6.89 22.91 -10.45
N LYS A 575 -6.51 21.71 -10.02
CA LYS A 575 -6.61 20.50 -10.84
C LYS A 575 -8.06 20.07 -10.93
N PRO A 576 -8.66 19.92 -12.14
CA PRO A 576 -9.98 19.34 -12.25
C PRO A 576 -9.99 17.86 -11.86
N ALA A 577 -11.07 17.42 -11.22
CA ALA A 577 -11.34 16.01 -11.03
C ALA A 577 -11.76 15.37 -12.37
N THR A 578 -11.26 14.17 -12.63
CA THR A 578 -11.66 13.38 -13.81
C THR A 578 -11.61 11.89 -13.53
N ARG A 579 -12.50 11.11 -14.15
CA ARG A 579 -12.44 9.65 -14.19
C ARG A 579 -11.59 9.11 -15.33
N MET A 580 -11.25 9.97 -16.32
CA MET A 580 -10.32 9.60 -17.36
C MET A 580 -8.96 9.25 -16.75
N PRO A 581 -8.27 8.21 -17.28
CA PRO A 581 -7.04 7.73 -16.65
C PRO A 581 -5.92 8.74 -16.81
N GLU A 582 -5.31 9.07 -15.67
CA GLU A 582 -4.25 10.07 -15.58
C GLU A 582 -3.20 9.71 -14.53
N ALA A 583 -2.00 10.27 -14.69
CA ALA A 583 -0.94 10.23 -13.69
C ALA A 583 -0.13 11.54 -13.71
N LEU A 584 0.37 11.92 -12.54
CA LEU A 584 1.24 13.08 -12.37
C LEU A 584 2.58 12.62 -11.80
N TRP A 585 3.66 13.17 -12.35
CA TRP A 585 5.01 12.71 -12.09
C TRP A 585 5.98 13.84 -11.79
N LEU A 586 6.94 13.57 -10.90
CA LEU A 586 8.15 14.38 -10.74
C LEU A 586 9.36 13.47 -11.04
N THR A 587 10.07 13.77 -12.13
CA THR A 587 11.18 12.95 -12.64
C THR A 587 12.50 13.40 -12.07
N PHE A 588 13.30 12.45 -11.62
CA PHE A 588 14.69 12.59 -11.22
C PHE A 588 15.56 11.70 -12.10
N ASN A 589 16.30 12.32 -13.02
CA ASN A 589 17.19 11.61 -13.94
C ASN A 589 18.62 12.21 -13.89
N PRO A 590 19.32 12.09 -12.74
CA PRO A 590 20.66 12.65 -12.63
C PRO A 590 21.66 11.95 -13.58
N ILE A 591 22.78 12.62 -13.84
CA ILE A 591 23.90 12.06 -14.61
C ILE A 591 24.60 11.00 -13.76
N VAL A 592 24.42 9.73 -14.10
CA VAL A 592 25.04 8.58 -13.45
C VAL A 592 25.89 7.79 -14.44
N GLU A 593 26.90 7.06 -13.95
CA GLU A 593 27.84 6.30 -14.79
C GLU A 593 27.47 4.81 -14.85
N ASP A 594 27.08 4.23 -13.73
CA ASP A 594 26.64 2.83 -13.63
C ASP A 594 25.32 2.75 -12.83
N GLU A 595 24.27 2.32 -13.49
CA GLU A 595 22.95 2.19 -12.89
C GLU A 595 22.91 1.24 -11.67
N LYS A 596 23.89 0.37 -11.49
CA LYS A 596 24.01 -0.52 -10.33
C LYS A 596 24.29 0.22 -9.01
N GLY A 597 24.71 1.48 -9.08
CA GLY A 597 24.88 2.33 -7.91
C GLY A 597 23.58 2.77 -7.24
N TRP A 598 22.41 2.52 -7.84
CA TRP A 598 21.11 2.88 -7.28
C TRP A 598 20.67 1.95 -6.16
N THR A 599 20.10 2.51 -5.12
CA THR A 599 19.40 1.83 -4.02
C THR A 599 18.07 2.49 -3.73
N LEU A 600 17.10 1.66 -3.33
CA LEU A 600 15.77 2.04 -2.88
C LEU A 600 15.66 1.74 -1.38
N GLU A 601 15.24 2.71 -0.57
CA GLU A 601 15.08 2.48 0.86
C GLU A 601 13.65 2.03 1.16
N LYS A 602 13.49 0.78 1.64
CA LYS A 602 12.22 0.17 2.02
C LYS A 602 12.30 -0.43 3.42
N SER A 603 11.45 0.04 4.32
CA SER A 603 11.36 -0.48 5.69
C SER A 603 12.73 -0.62 6.39
N GLY A 604 13.62 0.37 6.19
CA GLY A 604 14.97 0.41 6.79
C GLY A 604 16.03 -0.42 6.06
N GLU A 605 15.71 -1.04 4.91
CA GLU A 605 16.67 -1.76 4.08
C GLU A 605 16.95 -1.02 2.77
N ALA A 606 18.22 -0.92 2.38
CA ALA A 606 18.65 -0.42 1.08
C ALA A 606 18.63 -1.56 0.05
N ILE A 607 17.62 -1.58 -0.81
CA ILE A 607 17.36 -2.63 -1.79
C ILE A 607 17.85 -2.20 -3.16
N SER A 608 18.58 -3.08 -3.88
CA SER A 608 18.92 -2.83 -5.27
C SER A 608 17.68 -2.95 -6.18
N PRO A 609 17.40 -1.99 -7.07
CA PRO A 609 16.33 -2.09 -8.06
C PRO A 609 16.40 -3.34 -8.94
N PHE A 610 17.58 -3.95 -9.05
CA PHE A 610 17.86 -5.12 -9.87
C PHE A 610 17.74 -6.45 -9.12
N ASP A 611 17.55 -6.42 -7.78
CA ASP A 611 17.47 -7.61 -6.93
C ASP A 611 16.01 -7.98 -6.60
N VAL A 612 15.16 -8.06 -7.62
CA VAL A 612 13.75 -8.43 -7.50
C VAL A 612 13.50 -9.77 -8.19
N VAL A 613 12.73 -10.65 -7.58
CA VAL A 613 12.38 -11.97 -8.13
C VAL A 613 11.67 -11.86 -9.50
N ALA A 614 11.74 -12.91 -10.29
CA ALA A 614 11.01 -12.97 -11.56
C ALA A 614 9.50 -12.90 -11.32
N SER A 615 8.79 -12.08 -12.09
CA SER A 615 7.36 -11.76 -11.94
C SER A 615 7.00 -11.08 -10.61
N GLY A 616 7.96 -10.57 -9.85
CA GLY A 616 7.76 -9.59 -8.80
C GLY A 616 7.67 -8.18 -9.39
N ASN A 617 7.39 -7.18 -8.54
CA ASN A 617 7.32 -5.80 -9.00
C ASN A 617 8.72 -5.20 -9.23
N ARG A 618 9.06 -4.93 -10.49
CA ARG A 618 10.33 -4.33 -10.92
C ARG A 618 10.19 -2.89 -11.39
N GLN A 619 8.98 -2.35 -11.41
CA GLN A 619 8.72 -1.06 -12.05
C GLN A 619 8.24 0.00 -11.11
N MET A 620 7.34 -0.35 -10.20
CA MET A 620 6.85 0.61 -9.21
C MET A 620 7.16 0.12 -7.81
N HIS A 621 7.63 1.03 -6.99
CA HIS A 621 7.98 0.76 -5.60
C HIS A 621 7.47 1.88 -4.71
N CYS A 622 7.14 1.58 -3.46
CA CYS A 622 6.91 2.60 -2.46
C CYS A 622 8.12 2.64 -1.51
N LEU A 623 8.61 3.83 -1.26
CA LEU A 623 9.87 4.04 -0.54
C LEU A 623 9.60 4.62 0.84
N GLN A 624 10.09 3.97 1.87
CA GLN A 624 9.93 4.47 3.22
C GLN A 624 10.68 5.80 3.41
N LYS A 625 11.91 5.91 2.88
CA LYS A 625 12.69 7.13 2.96
C LYS A 625 12.93 7.79 1.60
N GLY A 626 13.43 7.03 0.63
CA GLY A 626 13.74 7.56 -0.68
C GLY A 626 14.64 6.64 -1.51
N PHE A 627 15.42 7.23 -2.39
CA PHE A 627 16.36 6.51 -3.24
C PHE A 627 17.70 7.26 -3.29
N ALA A 628 18.78 6.50 -3.50
CA ALA A 628 20.12 7.07 -3.56
C ALA A 628 20.96 6.36 -4.63
N TYR A 629 21.84 7.14 -5.24
CA TYR A 629 22.93 6.68 -6.10
C TYR A 629 24.26 6.94 -5.42
N LYS A 630 25.13 5.91 -5.39
CA LYS A 630 26.46 6.03 -4.80
C LYS A 630 27.49 5.36 -5.70
N GLN A 631 28.54 6.10 -6.06
CA GLN A 631 29.66 5.58 -6.82
C GLN A 631 30.92 6.45 -6.64
N GLY A 632 32.06 5.83 -6.38
CA GLY A 632 33.37 6.52 -6.36
C GLY A 632 33.51 7.64 -5.34
N GLY A 633 32.67 7.69 -4.32
CA GLY A 633 32.63 8.78 -3.34
C GLY A 633 31.58 9.86 -3.63
N ASP A 634 30.99 9.86 -4.82
CA ASP A 634 29.86 10.72 -5.18
C ASP A 634 28.52 10.14 -4.70
N GLU A 635 27.64 10.99 -4.22
CA GLU A 635 26.28 10.61 -3.79
C GLU A 635 25.25 11.58 -4.35
N PHE A 636 24.17 11.02 -4.91
CA PHE A 636 22.93 11.73 -5.22
C PHE A 636 21.78 11.00 -4.51
N ALA A 637 21.08 11.70 -3.64
CA ALA A 637 19.98 11.11 -2.89
C ALA A 637 18.74 12.00 -2.92
N VAL A 638 17.58 11.37 -2.99
CA VAL A 638 16.27 12.03 -2.90
C VAL A 638 15.46 11.36 -1.80
N GLU A 639 15.17 12.11 -0.76
CA GLU A 639 14.23 11.72 0.28
C GLU A 639 12.83 12.18 -0.13
N THR A 640 11.89 11.24 -0.20
CA THR A 640 10.50 11.50 -0.57
C THR A 640 9.67 11.67 0.70
N LEU A 641 9.33 12.91 1.07
CA LEU A 641 8.60 13.12 2.34
C LEU A 641 7.12 12.77 2.21
N ASP A 642 6.48 13.13 1.11
CA ASP A 642 5.02 13.03 0.95
C ASP A 642 4.57 12.08 -0.15
N ALA A 643 5.32 11.95 -1.26
CA ALA A 643 4.97 11.14 -2.42
C ALA A 643 5.98 9.99 -2.61
N PRO A 644 5.80 8.86 -1.90
CA PRO A 644 6.80 7.80 -1.82
C PRO A 644 6.78 6.81 -2.97
N VAL A 645 5.71 6.78 -3.77
CA VAL A 645 5.58 5.83 -4.89
C VAL A 645 6.44 6.30 -6.06
N VAL A 646 7.30 5.42 -6.56
CA VAL A 646 8.19 5.73 -7.69
C VAL A 646 8.07 4.69 -8.79
N ALA A 647 8.17 5.13 -10.05
CA ALA A 647 8.37 4.25 -11.21
C ALA A 647 9.84 4.28 -11.62
N LEU A 648 10.38 3.13 -12.01
CA LEU A 648 11.77 2.95 -12.42
C LEU A 648 11.86 2.82 -13.94
N GLY A 649 12.57 3.74 -14.59
CA GLY A 649 12.80 3.72 -16.03
C GLY A 649 11.57 4.19 -16.82
N ASP A 650 10.62 3.32 -17.11
CA ASP A 650 9.41 3.71 -17.84
C ASP A 650 8.41 4.43 -16.91
N LYS A 651 8.02 5.62 -17.30
CA LYS A 651 7.08 6.46 -16.57
C LYS A 651 5.64 6.06 -16.88
N THR A 652 5.12 5.08 -16.14
CA THR A 652 3.74 4.60 -16.29
C THR A 652 3.26 3.90 -15.03
N PRO A 653 1.99 4.10 -14.59
CA PRO A 653 1.39 3.29 -13.52
C PRO A 653 0.92 1.91 -14.00
N LEU A 654 0.94 1.65 -15.32
CA LEU A 654 0.51 0.40 -15.93
C LEU A 654 1.71 -0.43 -16.42
N GLY A 655 2.81 -0.39 -15.68
CA GLY A 655 4.00 -1.18 -15.97
C GLY A 655 3.97 -2.53 -15.27
N PHE A 656 4.05 -3.62 -16.03
CA PHE A 656 4.41 -4.95 -15.52
C PHE A 656 5.29 -5.65 -16.52
N THR A 657 6.57 -5.77 -16.22
CA THR A 657 7.57 -6.41 -17.08
C THR A 657 8.44 -7.39 -16.30
N ARG A 658 8.89 -8.43 -16.99
CA ARG A 658 9.84 -9.41 -16.46
C ARG A 658 11.30 -9.00 -16.67
N SER A 659 11.54 -7.97 -17.49
CA SER A 659 12.87 -7.41 -17.70
C SER A 659 13.31 -6.52 -16.54
N GLN A 660 14.61 -6.28 -16.43
CA GLN A 660 15.15 -5.29 -15.51
C GLN A 660 14.74 -3.87 -15.94
N PRO A 661 14.56 -2.93 -15.01
CA PRO A 661 14.26 -1.55 -15.33
C PRO A 661 15.45 -0.88 -16.06
N ASP A 662 15.15 0.01 -17.00
CA ASP A 662 16.14 0.84 -17.70
C ASP A 662 16.26 2.18 -16.96
N LEU A 663 17.15 2.25 -15.99
CA LEU A 663 17.32 3.44 -15.13
C LEU A 663 18.00 4.61 -15.85
N SER A 664 18.48 4.43 -17.10
CA SER A 664 18.94 5.57 -17.92
C SER A 664 17.84 6.59 -18.19
N LYS A 665 16.57 6.20 -18.06
CA LYS A 665 15.39 7.07 -18.16
C LYS A 665 15.04 7.78 -16.86
N GLY A 666 15.70 7.42 -15.76
CA GLY A 666 15.51 8.01 -14.44
C GLY A 666 14.53 7.28 -13.54
N ILE A 667 14.29 7.91 -12.39
CA ILE A 667 13.31 7.50 -11.36
C ILE A 667 12.21 8.56 -11.30
N HIS A 668 10.95 8.14 -11.35
CA HIS A 668 9.80 9.02 -11.46
C HIS A 668 8.92 8.89 -10.22
N SER A 669 8.89 9.91 -9.35
CA SER A 669 7.93 9.97 -8.24
C SER A 669 6.53 10.13 -8.80
N CYS A 670 5.63 9.19 -8.49
CA CYS A 670 4.21 9.23 -8.83
C CYS A 670 3.47 10.07 -7.81
N LEU A 671 3.18 11.32 -8.18
CA LEU A 671 2.49 12.27 -7.30
C LEU A 671 1.02 11.90 -7.12
N TYR A 672 0.42 11.34 -8.15
CA TYR A 672 -0.97 10.89 -8.20
C TYR A 672 -1.21 10.01 -9.42
N ASN A 673 -2.09 9.03 -9.32
CA ASN A 673 -2.71 8.36 -10.45
C ASN A 673 -4.10 7.80 -10.06
N ASN A 674 -4.95 7.62 -11.05
CA ASN A 674 -6.26 6.96 -10.92
C ASN A 674 -6.39 5.76 -11.88
N ALA A 675 -5.29 5.07 -12.17
CA ALA A 675 -5.26 4.05 -13.19
C ALA A 675 -6.14 2.83 -12.87
N TRP A 676 -6.15 2.36 -11.63
CA TRP A 676 -6.92 1.18 -11.24
C TRP A 676 -8.31 1.53 -10.69
N GLY A 677 -9.23 0.56 -10.82
CA GLY A 677 -10.55 0.56 -10.22
C GLY A 677 -10.51 0.00 -8.81
N THR A 678 -10.97 -1.22 -8.64
CA THR A 678 -11.15 -1.92 -7.37
C THR A 678 -11.74 -1.01 -6.28
N ASN A 679 -10.97 -0.56 -5.30
CA ASN A 679 -11.40 0.34 -4.21
C ASN A 679 -10.58 1.64 -4.12
N TYR A 680 -9.66 1.87 -5.07
CA TYR A 680 -8.82 3.06 -5.11
C TYR A 680 -9.58 4.32 -5.52
N ILE A 681 -8.98 5.48 -5.25
CA ILE A 681 -9.58 6.77 -5.65
C ILE A 681 -9.60 6.90 -7.17
N MET A 682 -10.79 7.10 -7.73
CA MET A 682 -11.05 7.13 -9.17
C MET A 682 -11.02 8.54 -9.76
N TRP A 683 -10.99 9.59 -8.95
CA TRP A 683 -10.88 11.00 -9.32
C TRP A 683 -10.29 11.81 -8.17
N TYR A 684 -9.52 12.84 -8.50
CA TYR A 684 -8.89 13.70 -7.53
C TYR A 684 -8.84 15.14 -8.06
N GLY A 685 -9.39 16.08 -7.32
CA GLY A 685 -9.47 17.49 -7.68
C GLY A 685 -8.98 18.43 -6.57
N GLU A 686 -8.20 17.92 -5.63
CA GLU A 686 -7.69 18.73 -4.52
C GLU A 686 -6.34 19.37 -4.88
N ASP A 687 -6.05 20.51 -4.26
CA ASP A 687 -4.73 21.11 -4.29
C ASP A 687 -3.75 20.25 -3.49
N LEU A 688 -2.47 20.23 -3.89
CA LEU A 688 -1.47 19.38 -3.27
C LEU A 688 -0.13 20.09 -3.09
N ARG A 689 0.59 19.69 -2.05
CA ARG A 689 2.01 19.92 -1.84
C ARG A 689 2.75 18.60 -1.71
N ALA A 690 3.88 18.44 -2.39
CA ALA A 690 4.81 17.33 -2.26
C ALA A 690 6.21 17.84 -1.93
N ARG A 691 6.80 17.33 -0.85
CA ARG A 691 8.09 17.76 -0.32
C ARG A 691 9.15 16.69 -0.56
N TYR A 692 10.35 17.16 -0.90
CA TYR A 692 11.53 16.30 -1.08
C TYR A 692 12.77 16.99 -0.48
N VAL A 693 13.75 16.17 -0.09
CA VAL A 693 15.10 16.64 0.28
C VAL A 693 16.12 15.98 -0.64
N LEU A 694 16.89 16.81 -1.36
CA LEU A 694 17.91 16.33 -2.27
C LEU A 694 19.30 16.57 -1.65
N ARG A 695 20.17 15.56 -1.74
CA ARG A 695 21.61 15.67 -1.51
C ARG A 695 22.32 15.31 -2.81
N ALA A 696 23.31 16.13 -3.20
CA ALA A 696 23.93 16.02 -4.52
C ALA A 696 25.41 16.40 -4.51
#